data_a51316693a984e1f9de2ad88a662cdfa
#
_entry.id   a51316693a984e1f9de2ad88a662cdfa
#
_cell.length_a   1.000
_cell.length_b   1.000
_cell.length_c   1.000
_cell.angle_alpha   90.00
_cell.angle_beta   90.00
_cell.angle_gamma   90.00
#
_symmetry.space_group_name_H-M   'P 1'
#
loop_
_entity.id
_entity.type
_entity.pdbx_description
1 polymer ?
#
loop_
_entity_poly.entity_id
_entity_poly.type
_entity_poly.pdbx_seq_one_letter_code
_entity_poly.pdbx_strand_id
1 'polypeptide(L)'
;MVAKVCVIGYGVTLSPHKDSHPVRPINSGLAQTKPKPKKKPKPKVKVMKTVNQSVIDGEIDDYNSRSPSPDVDSWQMDTETDIHTDTSDKPRTDCVNKITTKLNGTIVSPKKNIQKDTLPDSIASCTRPSLFPRVPPYLKFVRHDETSPLKIPPAIQKHLKWKLTTITPIVVKKTLTNSGFRLIKSECDTAECPQEETLDWIGIWGKHMKSLMFRAIKEGQKMNHFPGTFQIGRKDRLWRNLQKLSAKYGVSEFGIMPKTYVLPHDMKILKHEWEKHVANDERWIIKPPASARGTGIKVVSRWAQIPKKRPVVVQRYVSRPYLINGSKFDLRLYVLVTSVHPLRIYLYHDGLARFASVKYNDELSSLNDRYMHLTNYSINRLSKNYTPNEDFAACEGHKWTLDTLFQYLKTEKAVDTEALWESIKDLVIKTIISGEGSISALTKANVGSRYNCYELFGIDVLLDEDLKPWLLEVNISPSLHSASPLDIHVKGPLVSTVLNLAQFHVPARTNLDALQPGHDCKLDGLPYDSRLYTVYLSKEERDKHLIYTNIEDRQTYLREILNTLTSDDVRSLICAEDELRVCDGMERIFPTANTHRYLTYLAGPRYYNRLFDAWETRYSGDRHAGISLLQRLCATGYHLEAPPVPLKNDVDAPTPPASTRPSASDVPEADSTATANAAATTASAAATANAAAALRVCGPLAPPPLALEPRA
;
A
#
# COMPACT_ATOMS: atom_id res chain seq x y z
N MET A 1 20.86 41.36 -31.51
CA MET A 1 20.22 41.96 -32.70
C MET A 1 18.80 41.46 -32.75
N VAL A 2 17.96 42.29 -32.31
CA VAL A 2 16.77 42.89 -32.91
C VAL A 2 15.58 41.98 -33.15
N ALA A 3 14.62 42.27 -32.35
CA ALA A 3 13.20 41.96 -32.34
C ALA A 3 12.45 42.19 -33.65
N LYS A 4 11.33 41.51 -33.82
CA LYS A 4 10.09 42.14 -34.34
C LYS A 4 8.84 41.41 -33.89
N VAL A 5 8.03 42.18 -33.19
CA VAL A 5 6.62 41.98 -32.83
C VAL A 5 5.77 42.38 -34.04
N CYS A 6 4.65 41.72 -34.26
CA CYS A 6 3.49 42.28 -34.96
C CYS A 6 2.18 41.78 -34.33
N VAL A 7 1.44 42.76 -33.83
CA VAL A 7 0.03 42.73 -33.36
C VAL A 7 -0.82 43.38 -34.47
N ILE A 8 -2.03 42.91 -34.75
CA ILE A 8 -3.20 43.54 -35.32
C ILE A 8 -4.34 42.50 -35.18
N GLY A 9 -5.58 42.71 -34.70
CA GLY A 9 -6.36 43.86 -34.40
C GLY A 9 -7.80 43.57 -34.86
N TYR A 10 -8.73 43.63 -33.97
CA TYR A 10 -10.20 43.80 -33.97
C TYR A 10 -11.02 43.88 -35.27
N GLY A 11 -12.23 43.30 -35.21
CA GLY A 11 -13.35 43.60 -36.14
C GLY A 11 -14.67 42.98 -35.68
N VAL A 12 -15.49 43.75 -34.96
CA VAL A 12 -16.90 43.46 -34.58
C VAL A 12 -17.79 44.05 -35.66
N THR A 13 -18.89 43.38 -36.08
CA THR A 13 -20.13 44.05 -36.49
C THR A 13 -21.38 43.17 -36.35
N LEU A 14 -22.44 43.83 -35.92
CA LEU A 14 -23.77 43.43 -35.48
C LEU A 14 -24.79 43.22 -36.66
N SER A 15 -25.79 42.40 -36.34
CA SER A 15 -27.19 42.20 -36.78
C SER A 15 -27.82 43.22 -37.80
N PRO A 16 -29.07 43.06 -38.37
CA PRO A 16 -30.30 42.50 -37.73
C PRO A 16 -31.39 41.93 -38.65
N HIS A 17 -32.41 41.28 -38.00
CA HIS A 17 -33.88 41.26 -38.24
C HIS A 17 -34.51 40.84 -39.58
N LYS A 18 -35.51 39.96 -39.63
CA LYS A 18 -36.96 40.06 -39.39
C LYS A 18 -37.76 38.88 -39.93
N ASP A 19 -38.71 38.46 -39.12
CA ASP A 19 -40.15 38.12 -39.35
C ASP A 19 -40.65 37.13 -40.41
N SER A 20 -41.44 36.15 -40.05
CA SER A 20 -42.90 36.07 -40.13
C SER A 20 -43.47 34.64 -40.20
N HIS A 21 -44.44 34.40 -39.34
CA HIS A 21 -45.46 33.32 -39.42
C HIS A 21 -46.41 33.57 -40.64
N PRO A 22 -47.42 32.70 -41.02
CA PRO A 22 -48.30 31.83 -40.17
C PRO A 22 -48.95 30.57 -40.81
N VAL A 23 -49.77 29.89 -39.98
CA VAL A 23 -51.13 29.28 -40.22
C VAL A 23 -51.28 27.78 -40.59
N ARG A 24 -52.02 27.09 -39.71
CA ARG A 24 -52.79 25.82 -39.86
C ARG A 24 -53.84 25.86 -41.00
N PRO A 25 -54.64 24.78 -41.37
CA PRO A 25 -55.43 23.89 -40.48
C PRO A 25 -55.76 22.45 -40.94
N ILE A 26 -56.29 21.64 -40.01
CA ILE A 26 -57.60 20.92 -39.87
C ILE A 26 -57.81 19.55 -40.54
N ASN A 27 -58.28 18.60 -39.68
CA ASN A 27 -59.32 17.52 -39.80
C ASN A 27 -58.90 16.17 -40.41
N SER A 28 -59.36 15.04 -39.98
CA SER A 28 -60.49 14.51 -39.13
C SER A 28 -60.48 12.99 -39.14
N GLY A 29 -61.08 12.35 -38.13
CA GLY A 29 -61.75 11.07 -38.33
C GLY A 29 -61.50 9.96 -37.28
N LEU A 30 -62.22 9.96 -36.25
CA LEU A 30 -63.09 8.96 -35.57
C LEU A 30 -62.82 7.46 -35.78
N ALA A 31 -62.64 6.73 -34.69
CA ALA A 31 -63.58 5.67 -34.25
C ALA A 31 -63.25 5.11 -32.86
N GLN A 32 -64.28 4.91 -32.09
CA GLN A 32 -64.37 4.54 -30.67
C GLN A 32 -64.15 3.05 -30.44
N THR A 33 -63.72 2.64 -29.26
CA THR A 33 -64.42 1.70 -28.38
C THR A 33 -63.91 1.73 -26.94
N LYS A 34 -64.78 1.52 -25.96
CA LYS A 34 -64.80 1.78 -24.55
C LYS A 34 -64.21 0.64 -23.66
N PRO A 35 -64.16 0.81 -22.36
CA PRO A 35 -63.07 0.30 -21.49
C PRO A 35 -63.50 -0.74 -20.43
N LYS A 36 -62.55 -1.33 -19.70
CA LYS A 36 -62.78 -1.97 -18.39
C LYS A 36 -61.58 -1.84 -17.42
N PRO A 37 -61.74 -2.10 -16.09
CA PRO A 37 -61.51 -1.06 -15.07
C PRO A 37 -60.24 -1.21 -14.21
N LYS A 38 -59.84 -0.08 -13.62
CA LYS A 38 -58.68 0.13 -12.73
C LYS A 38 -58.91 -0.44 -11.32
N LYS A 39 -57.86 -1.08 -10.73
CA LYS A 39 -57.73 -1.25 -9.29
C LYS A 39 -56.82 -0.14 -8.74
N LYS A 40 -57.28 0.48 -7.60
CA LYS A 40 -56.63 1.60 -6.92
C LYS A 40 -55.39 1.15 -6.12
N PRO A 41 -54.29 1.92 -6.05
CA PRO A 41 -53.23 1.73 -5.08
C PRO A 41 -53.47 2.55 -3.81
N LYS A 42 -52.99 1.99 -2.65
CA LYS A 42 -53.01 2.60 -1.31
C LYS A 42 -51.93 3.67 -1.16
N PRO A 43 -52.12 4.67 -0.29
CA PRO A 43 -51.21 5.82 -0.17
C PRO A 43 -49.94 5.47 0.61
N LYS A 44 -48.78 5.97 0.11
CA LYS A 44 -47.48 5.97 0.82
C LYS A 44 -47.32 7.31 1.50
N VAL A 45 -47.05 7.24 2.78
CA VAL A 45 -46.69 8.35 3.67
C VAL A 45 -45.29 8.86 3.27
N LYS A 46 -45.17 10.15 2.96
CA LYS A 46 -43.88 10.86 2.80
C LYS A 46 -43.36 11.26 4.16
N VAL A 47 -42.20 10.74 4.55
CA VAL A 47 -41.37 11.32 5.60
C VAL A 47 -40.27 12.10 4.91
N MET A 48 -40.27 13.40 5.06
CA MET A 48 -39.16 14.29 4.71
C MET A 48 -37.98 13.97 5.62
N LYS A 49 -36.83 13.66 5.06
CA LYS A 49 -35.52 13.76 5.74
C LYS A 49 -34.65 14.75 5.00
N THR A 50 -34.20 15.69 5.77
CA THR A 50 -33.31 16.79 5.47
C THR A 50 -31.98 16.33 4.83
N VAL A 51 -31.60 17.09 3.80
CA VAL A 51 -30.32 17.00 3.10
C VAL A 51 -29.25 17.68 3.94
N ASN A 52 -28.20 16.95 4.28
CA ASN A 52 -26.81 17.43 4.29
C ASN A 52 -25.88 16.33 4.81
N GLN A 53 -25.29 15.60 3.90
CA GLN A 53 -23.96 14.98 4.06
C GLN A 53 -23.69 14.13 2.82
N SER A 54 -23.23 14.77 1.78
CA SER A 54 -22.82 14.10 0.56
C SER A 54 -21.39 14.56 0.26
N VAL A 55 -20.42 13.68 0.47
CA VAL A 55 -19.19 13.60 -0.36
C VAL A 55 -18.28 12.41 0.00
N ILE A 56 -18.59 11.60 1.04
CA ILE A 56 -17.67 10.51 1.45
C ILE A 56 -18.19 9.09 1.18
N ASP A 57 -19.48 8.91 0.86
CA ASP A 57 -20.11 7.57 0.80
C ASP A 57 -20.20 6.97 -0.62
N GLY A 58 -19.07 6.93 -1.33
CA GLY A 58 -18.95 6.25 -2.62
C GLY A 58 -18.36 4.82 -2.54
N GLU A 59 -18.13 4.26 -1.37
CA GLU A 59 -17.63 2.91 -1.17
C GLU A 59 -18.77 1.97 -0.81
N ILE A 60 -19.66 1.65 -1.73
CA ILE A 60 -20.73 0.72 -1.40
C ILE A 60 -20.94 -0.30 -2.49
N ASP A 61 -20.86 -1.52 -2.05
CA ASP A 61 -21.71 -2.66 -2.36
C ASP A 61 -21.94 -2.98 -3.83
N ASP A 62 -20.95 -3.62 -4.43
CA ASP A 62 -21.25 -4.48 -5.58
C ASP A 62 -20.38 -5.74 -5.67
N TYR A 63 -19.79 -6.17 -4.54
CA TYR A 63 -18.93 -7.36 -4.52
C TYR A 63 -19.61 -8.62 -3.97
N ASN A 64 -20.86 -8.51 -3.45
CA ASN A 64 -21.52 -9.61 -2.74
C ASN A 64 -22.79 -10.15 -3.37
N SER A 65 -23.22 -9.67 -4.53
CA SER A 65 -24.45 -10.19 -5.15
C SER A 65 -24.19 -10.72 -6.56
N ARG A 66 -23.48 -11.82 -6.68
CA ARG A 66 -23.61 -12.88 -7.70
C ARG A 66 -22.43 -13.83 -7.56
N SER A 67 -22.58 -14.81 -6.70
CA SER A 67 -21.81 -16.05 -6.76
C SER A 67 -22.17 -16.79 -8.04
N PRO A 68 -21.21 -17.16 -8.88
CA PRO A 68 -21.40 -18.36 -9.68
C PRO A 68 -21.31 -19.54 -8.71
N SER A 69 -22.20 -20.50 -8.86
CA SER A 69 -22.22 -21.77 -8.16
C SER A 69 -20.83 -22.41 -8.04
N PRO A 70 -20.54 -23.05 -6.91
CA PRO A 70 -19.29 -23.73 -6.71
C PRO A 70 -19.29 -25.03 -7.52
N ASP A 71 -18.39 -25.11 -8.47
CA ASP A 71 -17.91 -26.43 -8.89
C ASP A 71 -17.02 -26.94 -7.76
N VAL A 72 -17.58 -27.85 -7.03
CA VAL A 72 -16.95 -28.60 -5.93
C VAL A 72 -16.04 -29.63 -6.58
N ASP A 73 -14.75 -29.33 -6.70
CA ASP A 73 -13.75 -30.35 -6.84
C ASP A 73 -13.41 -30.87 -5.44
N SER A 74 -14.11 -31.94 -5.09
CA SER A 74 -13.77 -32.86 -4.00
C SER A 74 -12.46 -33.55 -4.33
N TRP A 75 -11.39 -33.26 -3.61
CA TRP A 75 -10.23 -34.13 -3.55
C TRP A 75 -10.21 -34.77 -2.19
N GLN A 76 -10.48 -36.09 -2.23
CA GLN A 76 -10.32 -37.04 -1.15
C GLN A 76 -8.86 -37.08 -0.71
N MET A 77 -8.70 -37.25 0.61
CA MET A 77 -7.46 -37.71 1.24
C MET A 77 -7.19 -39.15 0.78
N ASP A 78 -6.03 -39.34 0.19
CA ASP A 78 -5.44 -40.67 0.15
C ASP A 78 -4.32 -40.74 1.18
N THR A 79 -4.46 -41.75 2.01
CA THR A 79 -3.57 -42.16 3.10
C THR A 79 -2.40 -42.95 2.53
N GLU A 80 -1.25 -42.66 3.11
CA GLU A 80 -0.07 -43.51 3.35
C GLU A 80 0.20 -44.73 2.46
N THR A 81 1.40 -44.80 1.91
CA THR A 81 2.24 -46.01 1.97
C THR A 81 3.73 -45.62 1.95
N ASP A 82 4.42 -46.13 2.95
CA ASP A 82 5.88 -46.15 3.10
C ASP A 82 6.58 -46.87 1.96
N ILE A 83 7.69 -46.34 1.46
CA ILE A 83 8.78 -47.13 0.92
C ILE A 83 10.11 -46.45 1.28
N HIS A 84 10.88 -47.19 2.12
CA HIS A 84 12.30 -46.98 2.34
C HIS A 84 13.10 -47.20 1.06
N THR A 85 14.03 -46.33 0.74
CA THR A 85 15.35 -46.70 0.20
C THR A 85 16.38 -45.60 0.51
N ASP A 86 17.40 -46.11 1.14
CA ASP A 86 18.68 -45.53 1.49
C ASP A 86 19.51 -45.24 0.22
N THR A 87 20.10 -44.04 0.12
CA THR A 87 21.45 -43.86 -0.44
C THR A 87 21.96 -42.45 -0.20
N SER A 88 23.11 -42.39 0.40
CA SER A 88 24.02 -41.28 0.61
C SER A 88 24.41 -40.56 -0.68
N ASP A 89 24.22 -39.20 -0.72
CA ASP A 89 25.23 -38.31 -1.34
C ASP A 89 25.04 -36.87 -0.88
N LYS A 90 26.16 -36.29 -0.43
CA LYS A 90 26.25 -34.89 0.00
C LYS A 90 26.38 -33.97 -1.20
N PRO A 91 25.60 -32.89 -1.32
CA PRO A 91 25.96 -31.79 -2.21
C PRO A 91 26.78 -30.72 -1.46
N ARG A 92 27.82 -30.30 -2.12
CA ARG A 92 28.72 -29.21 -1.74
C ARG A 92 27.96 -27.87 -1.67
N THR A 93 27.92 -27.30 -0.50
CA THR A 93 27.55 -25.91 -0.23
C THR A 93 28.78 -25.00 -0.39
N ASP A 94 29.01 -24.46 -1.58
CA ASP A 94 30.08 -23.43 -1.74
C ASP A 94 29.80 -22.52 -2.94
N CYS A 95 28.66 -21.87 -3.04
CA CYS A 95 28.45 -20.78 -4.03
C CYS A 95 27.56 -19.61 -3.61
N VAL A 96 26.92 -19.66 -2.43
CA VAL A 96 25.95 -18.61 -2.04
C VAL A 96 26.58 -17.44 -1.23
N ASN A 97 27.82 -17.59 -0.78
CA ASN A 97 28.44 -16.62 0.15
C ASN A 97 29.29 -15.51 -0.50
N LYS A 98 29.28 -15.30 -1.81
CA LYS A 98 30.16 -14.31 -2.46
C LYS A 98 29.53 -12.99 -2.90
N ILE A 99 28.21 -12.83 -2.83
CA ILE A 99 27.53 -11.59 -3.27
C ILE A 99 27.08 -10.71 -2.10
N THR A 100 26.85 -11.28 -0.92
CA THR A 100 26.43 -10.55 0.29
C THR A 100 27.57 -9.85 1.04
N THR A 101 28.83 -10.08 0.67
CA THR A 101 29.99 -9.59 1.43
C THR A 101 30.52 -8.21 0.99
N LYS A 102 29.91 -7.54 0.03
CA LYS A 102 30.35 -6.20 -0.39
C LYS A 102 29.55 -5.02 0.19
N LEU A 103 28.50 -5.27 0.96
CA LEU A 103 27.69 -4.22 1.60
C LEU A 103 27.65 -4.26 3.12
N ASN A 104 28.22 -5.28 3.75
CA ASN A 104 28.33 -5.34 5.21
C ASN A 104 29.77 -5.11 5.63
N GLY A 105 30.11 -3.84 5.91
CA GLY A 105 31.31 -3.50 6.67
C GLY A 105 31.25 -4.22 8.01
N THR A 106 32.29 -4.99 8.30
CA THR A 106 32.52 -5.76 9.52
C THR A 106 32.28 -4.92 10.76
N ILE A 107 31.21 -5.19 11.52
CA ILE A 107 30.96 -4.59 12.82
C ILE A 107 31.91 -5.24 13.81
N VAL A 108 33.01 -4.58 14.09
CA VAL A 108 33.91 -4.92 15.24
C VAL A 108 33.20 -4.41 16.50
N SER A 109 32.80 -5.34 17.36
CA SER A 109 32.18 -5.03 18.66
C SER A 109 33.22 -4.43 19.61
N PRO A 110 32.97 -3.26 20.22
CA PRO A 110 33.77 -2.82 21.35
C PRO A 110 33.36 -3.58 22.61
N LYS A 111 34.27 -4.38 23.17
CA LYS A 111 34.12 -4.96 24.50
C LYS A 111 34.13 -3.85 25.55
N LYS A 112 32.95 -3.48 26.07
CA LYS A 112 32.82 -2.86 27.39
C LYS A 112 31.60 -3.47 28.07
N ASN A 113 31.82 -4.00 29.27
CA ASN A 113 30.85 -4.60 30.16
C ASN A 113 29.70 -3.60 30.47
N ILE A 114 28.63 -3.69 29.72
CA ILE A 114 27.30 -3.29 30.15
C ILE A 114 26.65 -4.60 30.55
N GLN A 115 26.23 -4.73 31.80
CA GLN A 115 25.43 -5.85 32.27
C GLN A 115 24.27 -5.98 31.31
N LYS A 116 24.33 -6.97 30.42
CA LYS A 116 23.22 -7.36 29.54
C LYS A 116 22.20 -8.01 30.44
N ASP A 117 21.07 -7.34 30.68
CA ASP A 117 19.85 -8.00 31.11
C ASP A 117 19.45 -8.96 29.98
N THR A 118 20.03 -10.15 29.95
CA THR A 118 19.76 -11.17 28.95
C THR A 118 18.42 -11.79 29.28
N LEU A 119 17.47 -11.69 28.34
CA LEU A 119 16.22 -12.46 28.41
C LEU A 119 16.56 -13.94 28.57
N PRO A 120 15.75 -14.71 29.35
CA PRO A 120 15.90 -16.17 29.43
C PRO A 120 15.97 -16.81 28.04
N ASP A 121 16.80 -17.82 27.86
CA ASP A 121 17.02 -18.49 26.57
C ASP A 121 15.72 -18.94 25.90
N SER A 122 14.75 -19.35 26.71
CA SER A 122 13.41 -19.77 26.21
C SER A 122 12.63 -18.62 25.57
N ILE A 123 12.84 -17.38 26.03
CA ILE A 123 12.20 -16.18 25.47
C ILE A 123 13.05 -15.66 24.31
N ALA A 124 14.36 -15.62 24.46
CA ALA A 124 15.30 -15.20 23.42
C ALA A 124 15.19 -16.07 22.14
N SER A 125 14.83 -17.33 22.27
CA SER A 125 14.65 -18.22 21.12
C SER A 125 13.43 -17.87 20.26
N CYS A 126 12.34 -17.36 20.87
CA CYS A 126 11.09 -17.05 20.16
C CYS A 126 10.83 -15.55 19.92
N THR A 127 11.75 -14.71 20.40
CA THR A 127 11.68 -13.27 20.19
C THR A 127 12.95 -12.72 19.54
N ARG A 128 12.84 -11.54 19.00
CA ARG A 128 13.94 -10.75 18.44
C ARG A 128 14.00 -9.41 19.20
N PRO A 129 15.13 -9.08 19.85
CA PRO A 129 15.24 -7.82 20.55
C PRO A 129 15.18 -6.63 19.58
N SER A 130 14.64 -5.50 20.04
CA SER A 130 14.80 -4.21 19.38
C SER A 130 16.26 -3.76 19.38
N LEU A 131 16.62 -2.85 18.47
CA LEU A 131 17.89 -2.12 18.50
C LEU A 131 17.97 -1.16 19.70
N PHE A 132 16.83 -0.84 20.29
CA PHE A 132 16.69 0.26 21.25
C PHE A 132 16.29 -0.25 22.64
N PRO A 133 16.92 0.27 23.69
CA PRO A 133 16.55 -0.10 25.06
C PRO A 133 15.13 0.35 25.39
N ARG A 134 14.49 -0.40 26.28
CA ARG A 134 13.09 -0.16 26.72
C ARG A 134 12.05 -0.24 25.61
N VAL A 135 12.36 -0.87 24.50
CA VAL A 135 11.41 -1.24 23.47
C VAL A 135 11.17 -2.75 23.57
N PRO A 136 9.91 -3.20 23.72
CA PRO A 136 9.60 -4.62 23.80
C PRO A 136 10.13 -5.41 22.61
N PRO A 137 10.62 -6.64 22.80
CA PRO A 137 11.08 -7.47 21.70
C PRO A 137 9.92 -7.88 20.80
N TYR A 138 10.25 -8.17 19.56
CA TYR A 138 9.29 -8.62 18.55
C TYR A 138 9.20 -10.14 18.52
N LEU A 139 8.03 -10.68 18.26
CA LEU A 139 7.84 -12.11 17.99
C LEU A 139 8.57 -12.49 16.70
N LYS A 140 9.25 -13.64 16.73
CA LYS A 140 9.98 -14.17 15.60
C LYS A 140 9.08 -15.09 14.76
N PHE A 141 9.04 -14.86 13.44
CA PHE A 141 8.38 -15.75 12.50
C PHE A 141 9.43 -16.51 11.72
N VAL A 142 9.34 -17.84 11.79
CA VAL A 142 10.21 -18.76 11.04
C VAL A 142 9.56 -19.18 9.74
N ARG A 143 10.34 -19.79 8.85
CA ARG A 143 9.84 -20.22 7.53
C ARG A 143 8.81 -21.34 7.66
N HIS A 144 7.98 -21.47 6.64
CA HIS A 144 6.93 -22.48 6.53
C HIS A 144 7.48 -23.92 6.43
N ASP A 145 8.74 -24.08 6.00
CA ASP A 145 9.48 -25.33 5.83
C ASP A 145 10.43 -25.62 7.00
N GLU A 146 10.37 -24.83 8.08
CA GLU A 146 11.16 -25.08 9.29
C GLU A 146 10.77 -26.41 9.91
N THR A 147 11.77 -27.29 10.07
CA THR A 147 11.59 -28.63 10.61
C THR A 147 11.43 -28.66 12.13
N SER A 148 11.94 -27.64 12.81
CA SER A 148 11.87 -27.50 14.25
C SER A 148 11.03 -26.29 14.64
N PRO A 149 9.73 -26.46 14.94
CA PRO A 149 8.89 -25.35 15.39
C PRO A 149 9.48 -24.64 16.61
N LEU A 150 9.28 -23.32 16.69
CA LEU A 150 9.76 -22.53 17.81
C LEU A 150 9.17 -23.04 19.13
N LYS A 151 10.02 -23.28 20.10
CA LYS A 151 9.61 -23.60 21.47
C LYS A 151 9.26 -22.30 22.19
N ILE A 152 7.97 -22.08 22.42
CA ILE A 152 7.47 -20.88 23.07
C ILE A 152 7.02 -21.21 24.48
N PRO A 153 7.40 -20.39 25.48
CA PRO A 153 6.93 -20.58 26.84
C PRO A 153 5.39 -20.63 26.90
N PRO A 154 4.78 -21.58 27.65
CA PRO A 154 3.32 -21.74 27.70
C PRO A 154 2.58 -20.48 28.10
N ALA A 155 3.16 -19.67 28.98
CA ALA A 155 2.60 -18.38 29.43
C ALA A 155 2.46 -17.35 28.27
N ILE A 156 3.33 -17.40 27.27
CA ILE A 156 3.23 -16.58 26.05
C ILE A 156 2.31 -17.28 25.04
N GLN A 157 2.54 -18.57 24.78
CA GLN A 157 1.88 -19.35 23.73
C GLN A 157 0.34 -19.33 23.86
N LYS A 158 -0.21 -19.38 25.08
CA LYS A 158 -1.66 -19.32 25.31
C LYS A 158 -2.32 -18.05 24.74
N HIS A 159 -1.55 -16.97 24.56
CA HIS A 159 -2.00 -15.68 24.03
C HIS A 159 -1.68 -15.49 22.55
N LEU A 160 -0.81 -16.35 21.94
CA LEU A 160 -0.49 -16.27 20.53
C LEU A 160 -1.60 -16.89 19.67
N LYS A 161 -2.69 -16.18 19.53
CA LYS A 161 -3.85 -16.61 18.75
C LYS A 161 -3.92 -15.85 17.42
N TRP A 162 -4.08 -16.58 16.33
CA TRP A 162 -4.24 -16.00 14.99
C TRP A 162 -5.61 -16.37 14.42
N LYS A 163 -6.37 -15.34 14.02
CA LYS A 163 -7.70 -15.50 13.45
C LYS A 163 -7.60 -15.95 11.99
N LEU A 164 -8.10 -17.16 11.71
CA LEU A 164 -8.20 -17.68 10.36
C LEU A 164 -9.43 -17.13 9.65
N THR A 165 -9.29 -16.99 8.33
CA THR A 165 -10.39 -16.72 7.40
C THR A 165 -10.40 -17.76 6.29
N THR A 166 -11.45 -17.82 5.49
CA THR A 166 -11.56 -18.75 4.34
C THR A 166 -10.45 -18.56 3.31
N ILE A 167 -9.85 -17.35 3.24
CA ILE A 167 -8.81 -17.04 2.27
C ILE A 167 -7.39 -17.13 2.82
N THR A 168 -7.19 -17.48 4.11
CA THR A 168 -5.84 -17.57 4.69
C THR A 168 -5.03 -18.67 3.97
N PRO A 169 -3.91 -18.31 3.28
CA PRO A 169 -3.14 -19.26 2.48
C PRO A 169 -2.46 -20.35 3.33
N ILE A 170 -2.23 -21.53 2.74
CA ILE A 170 -1.59 -22.67 3.44
C ILE A 170 -0.17 -22.28 3.90
N VAL A 171 0.61 -21.59 3.08
CA VAL A 171 1.96 -21.13 3.45
C VAL A 171 1.93 -20.20 4.67
N VAL A 172 0.94 -19.32 4.77
CA VAL A 172 0.75 -18.46 5.96
C VAL A 172 0.41 -19.31 7.18
N LYS A 173 -0.52 -20.28 7.05
CA LYS A 173 -0.87 -21.18 8.15
C LYS A 173 0.34 -21.94 8.67
N LYS A 174 1.17 -22.53 7.78
CA LYS A 174 2.38 -23.25 8.14
C LYS A 174 3.39 -22.35 8.85
N THR A 175 3.69 -21.15 8.30
CA THR A 175 4.57 -20.16 8.94
C THR A 175 4.10 -19.85 10.36
N LEU A 176 2.81 -19.58 10.55
CA LEU A 176 2.24 -19.28 11.86
C LEU A 176 2.34 -20.47 12.84
N THR A 177 2.02 -21.66 12.39
CA THR A 177 2.12 -22.87 13.23
C THR A 177 3.56 -23.14 13.64
N ASN A 178 4.52 -23.06 12.71
CA ASN A 178 5.95 -23.23 13.00
C ASN A 178 6.49 -22.14 13.94
N SER A 179 5.87 -20.96 13.91
CA SER A 179 6.16 -19.85 14.82
C SER A 179 5.38 -19.91 16.14
N GLY A 180 4.73 -21.05 16.45
CA GLY A 180 4.07 -21.33 17.73
C GLY A 180 2.69 -20.72 17.92
N PHE A 181 2.07 -20.18 16.87
CA PHE A 181 0.74 -19.61 16.96
C PHE A 181 -0.36 -20.66 16.95
N ARG A 182 -1.37 -20.46 17.82
CA ARG A 182 -2.62 -21.21 17.77
C ARG A 182 -3.56 -20.58 16.74
N LEU A 183 -3.93 -21.36 15.74
CA LEU A 183 -4.86 -20.95 14.70
C LEU A 183 -6.30 -21.12 15.20
N ILE A 184 -7.06 -20.00 15.29
CA ILE A 184 -8.46 -20.01 15.70
C ILE A 184 -9.36 -19.81 14.48
N LYS A 185 -10.35 -20.71 14.31
CA LYS A 185 -11.37 -20.55 13.28
C LYS A 185 -12.35 -19.47 13.70
N SER A 186 -12.79 -18.65 12.77
CA SER A 186 -13.95 -17.77 12.97
C SER A 186 -15.16 -18.49 12.40
N GLU A 187 -16.23 -18.62 13.16
CA GLU A 187 -17.48 -19.18 12.67
C GLU A 187 -18.21 -18.22 11.73
N CYS A 188 -17.81 -16.96 11.73
CA CYS A 188 -18.38 -15.92 10.88
C CYS A 188 -17.29 -15.26 10.03
N ASP A 189 -17.33 -15.48 8.71
CA ASP A 189 -16.49 -14.78 7.72
C ASP A 189 -16.98 -13.35 7.42
N THR A 190 -18.18 -12.99 7.91
CA THR A 190 -18.79 -11.68 7.71
C THR A 190 -18.60 -10.81 8.96
N ALA A 191 -18.30 -9.54 8.71
CA ALA A 191 -18.11 -8.54 9.73
C ALA A 191 -19.43 -8.15 10.47
N GLU A 192 -20.50 -8.88 10.25
CA GLU A 192 -21.85 -8.58 10.75
C GLU A 192 -22.28 -9.44 11.96
N CYS A 193 -21.39 -10.30 12.48
CA CYS A 193 -21.73 -11.10 13.65
C CYS A 193 -21.49 -10.30 14.95
N PRO A 194 -22.54 -9.86 15.68
CA PRO A 194 -22.40 -9.03 16.88
C PRO A 194 -22.07 -9.83 18.15
N GLN A 195 -21.81 -11.13 18.05
CA GLN A 195 -21.51 -11.93 19.21
C GLN A 195 -20.05 -11.76 19.63
N GLU A 196 -19.84 -11.51 20.89
CA GLU A 196 -18.58 -11.26 21.63
C GLU A 196 -17.54 -12.39 21.54
N GLU A 197 -17.62 -13.24 20.53
CA GLU A 197 -16.69 -14.34 20.35
C GLU A 197 -15.28 -13.85 20.04
N THR A 198 -14.53 -13.89 21.12
CA THR A 198 -13.06 -13.93 21.14
C THR A 198 -12.36 -12.84 20.32
N LEU A 199 -12.50 -11.60 20.75
CA LEU A 199 -11.62 -10.49 20.39
C LEU A 199 -10.15 -10.73 20.85
N ASP A 200 -9.80 -11.98 21.16
CA ASP A 200 -8.54 -12.42 21.75
C ASP A 200 -7.58 -13.00 20.71
N TRP A 201 -7.38 -12.29 19.62
CA TRP A 201 -6.38 -12.60 18.59
C TRP A 201 -5.38 -11.46 18.47
N ILE A 202 -4.17 -11.75 17.97
CA ILE A 202 -3.13 -10.72 17.75
C ILE A 202 -2.87 -10.46 16.26
N GLY A 203 -3.26 -11.38 15.39
CA GLY A 203 -3.13 -11.20 13.95
C GLY A 203 -4.24 -11.87 13.17
N ILE A 204 -4.55 -11.31 12.02
CA ILE A 204 -5.49 -11.82 11.03
C ILE A 204 -4.90 -11.67 9.63
N TRP A 205 -5.07 -12.70 8.80
CA TRP A 205 -4.83 -12.64 7.36
C TRP A 205 -6.16 -12.88 6.66
N GLY A 206 -6.84 -11.80 6.31
CA GLY A 206 -8.24 -11.84 5.90
C GLY A 206 -8.54 -11.14 4.59
N LYS A 207 -9.82 -11.09 4.26
CA LYS A 207 -10.35 -10.26 3.18
C LYS A 207 -10.30 -8.80 3.60
N HIS A 208 -10.22 -7.92 2.61
CA HIS A 208 -10.35 -6.48 2.84
C HIS A 208 -11.71 -6.17 3.47
N MET A 209 -11.71 -5.38 4.55
CA MET A 209 -12.91 -4.97 5.28
C MET A 209 -13.41 -3.59 4.81
N LYS A 210 -14.69 -3.28 5.07
CA LYS A 210 -15.21 -1.91 4.97
C LYS A 210 -14.43 -1.01 5.93
N SER A 211 -14.13 0.24 5.55
CA SER A 211 -13.25 1.15 6.31
C SER A 211 -13.68 1.32 7.77
N LEU A 212 -14.98 1.40 8.05
CA LEU A 212 -15.52 1.52 9.42
C LEU A 212 -15.22 0.30 10.31
N MET A 213 -15.05 -0.89 9.73
CA MET A 213 -14.79 -2.11 10.50
C MET A 213 -13.38 -2.13 11.09
N PHE A 214 -12.46 -1.31 10.57
CA PHE A 214 -11.12 -1.17 11.13
C PHE A 214 -11.12 -0.56 12.52
N ARG A 215 -12.20 0.15 12.93
CA ARG A 215 -12.38 0.69 14.29
C ARG A 215 -12.49 -0.38 15.36
N ALA A 216 -12.86 -1.61 14.99
CA ALA A 216 -12.93 -2.74 15.91
C ALA A 216 -11.56 -3.38 16.20
N ILE A 217 -10.50 -3.02 15.48
CA ILE A 217 -9.14 -3.52 15.71
C ILE A 217 -8.61 -2.86 16.99
N LYS A 218 -8.26 -3.69 17.98
CA LYS A 218 -7.73 -3.25 19.27
C LYS A 218 -6.22 -3.02 19.18
N GLU A 219 -5.69 -2.32 20.18
CA GLU A 219 -4.25 -2.17 20.38
C GLU A 219 -3.55 -3.54 20.41
N GLY A 220 -2.37 -3.62 19.81
CA GLY A 220 -1.60 -4.86 19.69
C GLY A 220 -2.13 -5.88 18.67
N GLN A 221 -3.32 -5.66 18.09
CA GLN A 221 -3.83 -6.48 16.98
C GLN A 221 -3.36 -5.94 15.64
N LYS A 222 -3.06 -6.84 14.68
CA LYS A 222 -2.64 -6.43 13.33
C LYS A 222 -3.43 -7.13 12.23
N MET A 223 -3.71 -6.36 11.17
CA MET A 223 -4.42 -6.81 9.98
C MET A 223 -3.58 -6.56 8.71
N ASN A 224 -3.68 -7.50 7.76
CA ASN A 224 -2.94 -7.47 6.49
C ASN A 224 -3.56 -6.56 5.40
N HIS A 225 -4.36 -5.57 5.77
CA HIS A 225 -4.96 -4.59 4.85
C HIS A 225 -5.03 -3.21 5.48
N PHE A 226 -4.92 -2.17 4.64
CA PHE A 226 -5.28 -0.80 5.01
C PHE A 226 -6.70 -0.46 4.55
N PRO A 227 -7.42 0.44 5.25
CA PRO A 227 -8.66 0.99 4.72
C PRO A 227 -8.42 1.70 3.38
N GLY A 228 -9.29 1.46 2.39
CA GLY A 228 -9.30 2.22 1.14
C GLY A 228 -8.33 1.76 0.05
N THR A 229 -7.63 0.63 0.17
CA THR A 229 -6.66 0.17 -0.84
C THR A 229 -7.29 -0.20 -2.20
N PHE A 230 -8.61 -0.28 -2.27
CA PHE A 230 -9.33 -0.34 -3.55
C PHE A 230 -9.07 0.88 -4.47
N GLN A 231 -8.52 1.98 -3.93
CA GLN A 231 -8.10 3.14 -4.73
C GLN A 231 -7.00 2.77 -5.74
N ILE A 232 -6.18 1.78 -5.41
CA ILE A 232 -5.16 1.24 -6.33
C ILE A 232 -5.50 -0.18 -6.81
N GLY A 233 -6.32 -0.95 -6.06
CA GLY A 233 -6.68 -2.32 -6.41
C GLY A 233 -7.75 -2.44 -7.50
N ARG A 234 -8.60 -1.42 -7.68
CA ARG A 234 -9.57 -1.38 -8.79
C ARG A 234 -8.97 -0.68 -10.00
N LYS A 235 -9.04 -1.31 -11.17
CA LYS A 235 -8.43 -0.80 -12.42
C LYS A 235 -8.96 0.58 -12.83
N ASP A 236 -10.27 0.84 -12.62
CA ASP A 236 -10.88 2.12 -12.90
C ASP A 236 -10.40 3.24 -11.96
N ARG A 237 -10.29 2.96 -10.65
CA ARG A 237 -9.81 3.92 -9.66
C ARG A 237 -8.31 4.17 -9.82
N LEU A 238 -7.52 3.14 -9.99
CA LEU A 238 -6.08 3.23 -10.25
C LEU A 238 -5.80 4.16 -11.44
N TRP A 239 -6.50 3.95 -12.57
CA TRP A 239 -6.34 4.81 -13.73
C TRP A 239 -6.72 6.26 -13.42
N ARG A 240 -7.87 6.51 -12.75
CA ARG A 240 -8.29 7.87 -12.39
C ARG A 240 -7.27 8.60 -11.50
N ASN A 241 -6.66 7.88 -10.57
CA ASN A 241 -5.63 8.43 -9.70
C ASN A 241 -4.35 8.75 -10.49
N LEU A 242 -3.87 7.83 -11.31
CA LEU A 242 -2.71 8.07 -12.19
C LEU A 242 -2.97 9.18 -13.21
N GLN A 243 -4.17 9.24 -13.79
CA GLN A 243 -4.57 10.30 -14.73
C GLN A 243 -4.52 11.70 -14.09
N LYS A 244 -4.96 11.83 -12.83
CA LYS A 244 -4.86 13.09 -12.07
C LYS A 244 -3.40 13.52 -11.88
N LEU A 245 -2.52 12.59 -11.52
CA LEU A 245 -1.11 12.85 -11.32
C LEU A 245 -0.41 13.16 -12.66
N SER A 246 -0.72 12.43 -13.72
CA SER A 246 -0.21 12.69 -15.07
C SER A 246 -0.65 14.05 -15.61
N ALA A 247 -1.87 14.50 -15.30
CA ALA A 247 -2.34 15.83 -15.66
C ALA A 247 -1.62 16.94 -14.89
N LYS A 248 -1.20 16.67 -13.65
CA LYS A 248 -0.52 17.65 -12.79
C LYS A 248 0.99 17.71 -13.04
N TYR A 249 1.63 16.56 -13.20
CA TYR A 249 3.10 16.44 -13.21
C TYR A 249 3.67 15.99 -14.58
N GLY A 250 2.81 15.75 -15.55
CA GLY A 250 3.20 15.35 -16.90
C GLY A 250 3.16 13.84 -17.15
N VAL A 251 3.04 13.50 -18.44
CA VAL A 251 3.03 12.10 -18.91
C VAL A 251 4.42 11.48 -18.82
N SER A 252 5.49 12.26 -18.90
CA SER A 252 6.86 11.79 -18.69
C SER A 252 7.04 11.15 -17.31
N GLU A 253 6.40 11.73 -16.29
CA GLU A 253 6.49 11.23 -14.92
C GLU A 253 5.47 10.12 -14.61
N PHE A 254 4.21 10.31 -14.99
CA PHE A 254 3.13 9.40 -14.61
C PHE A 254 2.51 8.61 -15.78
N GLY A 255 3.18 8.58 -16.93
CA GLY A 255 2.81 7.71 -18.06
C GLY A 255 3.26 6.25 -17.86
N ILE A 256 3.14 5.73 -16.63
CA ILE A 256 3.57 4.38 -16.23
C ILE A 256 2.55 3.29 -16.57
N MET A 257 1.32 3.67 -16.92
CA MET A 257 0.24 2.76 -17.30
C MET A 257 -0.23 3.10 -18.72
N PRO A 258 -0.47 2.11 -19.61
CA PRO A 258 -0.95 2.38 -20.96
C PRO A 258 -2.25 3.18 -20.93
N LYS A 259 -2.41 4.09 -21.91
CA LYS A 259 -3.57 4.99 -21.98
C LYS A 259 -4.88 4.24 -21.83
N THR A 260 -5.72 4.68 -20.93
CA THR A 260 -6.87 3.94 -20.44
C THR A 260 -8.11 4.82 -20.39
N TYR A 261 -9.28 4.22 -20.61
CA TYR A 261 -10.58 4.88 -20.60
C TYR A 261 -11.56 4.08 -19.76
N VAL A 262 -12.32 4.74 -18.91
CA VAL A 262 -13.31 4.12 -18.02
C VAL A 262 -14.71 4.34 -18.60
N LEU A 263 -15.32 3.27 -19.14
CA LEU A 263 -16.64 3.35 -19.74
C LEU A 263 -17.75 3.07 -18.71
N PRO A 264 -18.93 3.69 -18.89
CA PRO A 264 -19.35 4.50 -20.03
C PRO A 264 -18.91 5.96 -20.04
N HIS A 265 -18.32 6.46 -18.95
CA HIS A 265 -17.99 7.89 -18.75
C HIS A 265 -17.11 8.47 -19.88
N ASP A 266 -16.04 7.76 -20.26
CA ASP A 266 -15.05 8.25 -21.23
C ASP A 266 -15.39 7.89 -22.69
N MET A 267 -16.63 7.45 -22.98
CA MET A 267 -17.00 6.94 -24.30
C MET A 267 -16.73 7.94 -25.44
N LYS A 268 -17.04 9.23 -25.23
CA LYS A 268 -16.84 10.28 -26.25
C LYS A 268 -15.35 10.50 -26.52
N ILE A 269 -14.54 10.52 -25.45
CA ILE A 269 -13.09 10.74 -25.53
C ILE A 269 -12.44 9.53 -26.20
N LEU A 270 -12.83 8.31 -25.81
CA LEU A 270 -12.32 7.08 -26.43
C LEU A 270 -12.66 7.03 -27.94
N LYS A 271 -13.90 7.44 -28.33
CA LYS A 271 -14.31 7.44 -29.72
C LYS A 271 -13.44 8.38 -30.56
N HIS A 272 -13.21 9.59 -30.07
CA HIS A 272 -12.36 10.57 -30.74
C HIS A 272 -10.91 10.07 -30.88
N GLU A 273 -10.36 9.46 -29.84
CA GLU A 273 -9.03 8.86 -29.89
C GLU A 273 -8.96 7.68 -30.86
N TRP A 274 -9.98 6.84 -30.85
CA TRP A 274 -10.09 5.71 -31.77
C TRP A 274 -10.07 6.16 -33.22
N GLU A 275 -10.84 7.20 -33.56
CA GLU A 275 -10.93 7.76 -34.92
C GLU A 275 -9.60 8.35 -35.41
N LYS A 276 -8.78 8.90 -34.51
CA LYS A 276 -7.44 9.41 -34.84
C LYS A 276 -6.46 8.32 -35.25
N HIS A 277 -6.65 7.12 -34.73
CA HIS A 277 -5.69 6.03 -34.84
C HIS A 277 -6.19 4.84 -35.68
N VAL A 278 -7.29 5.02 -36.39
CA VAL A 278 -7.88 3.96 -37.26
C VAL A 278 -6.88 3.45 -38.29
N ALA A 279 -6.01 4.34 -38.80
CA ALA A 279 -4.99 3.98 -39.82
C ALA A 279 -3.79 3.19 -39.25
N ASN A 280 -3.63 3.12 -37.93
CA ASN A 280 -2.44 2.57 -37.29
C ASN A 280 -2.63 1.14 -36.75
N ASP A 281 -3.72 0.45 -37.09
CA ASP A 281 -4.08 -0.89 -36.55
C ASP A 281 -3.95 -1.01 -35.02
N GLU A 282 -4.26 0.08 -34.30
CA GLU A 282 -4.17 0.10 -32.85
C GLU A 282 -5.10 -0.92 -32.22
N ARG A 283 -4.58 -1.64 -31.26
CA ARG A 283 -5.30 -2.65 -30.50
C ARG A 283 -5.63 -2.16 -29.12
N TRP A 284 -6.75 -2.63 -28.62
CA TRP A 284 -7.24 -2.26 -27.33
C TRP A 284 -7.57 -3.50 -26.51
N ILE A 285 -7.35 -3.44 -25.21
CA ILE A 285 -7.71 -4.51 -24.29
C ILE A 285 -8.84 -4.03 -23.38
N ILE A 286 -9.92 -4.81 -23.34
CA ILE A 286 -11.09 -4.55 -22.49
C ILE A 286 -10.92 -5.37 -21.22
N LYS A 287 -11.05 -4.72 -20.06
CA LYS A 287 -10.91 -5.34 -18.75
C LYS A 287 -12.12 -4.97 -17.87
N PRO A 288 -12.76 -5.90 -17.16
CA PRO A 288 -13.69 -5.54 -16.09
C PRO A 288 -12.98 -4.75 -14.98
N PRO A 289 -13.63 -3.74 -14.35
CA PRO A 289 -12.97 -2.88 -13.36
C PRO A 289 -12.47 -3.61 -12.12
N ALA A 290 -13.22 -4.63 -11.68
CA ALA A 290 -13.01 -5.31 -10.39
C ALA A 290 -12.94 -6.85 -10.53
N SER A 291 -12.51 -7.37 -11.67
CA SER A 291 -12.32 -8.82 -11.88
C SER A 291 -10.85 -9.23 -11.78
N ALA A 292 -10.63 -10.46 -11.35
CA ALA A 292 -9.32 -11.10 -11.24
C ALA A 292 -9.22 -12.30 -12.22
N ARG A 293 -8.03 -12.90 -12.26
CA ARG A 293 -7.73 -14.16 -12.98
C ARG A 293 -7.97 -14.09 -14.49
N GLY A 294 -7.91 -12.91 -15.10
CA GLY A 294 -8.12 -12.72 -16.53
C GLY A 294 -9.59 -12.92 -16.99
N THR A 295 -10.54 -12.99 -16.06
CA THR A 295 -11.96 -13.15 -16.38
C THR A 295 -12.50 -11.93 -17.12
N GLY A 296 -13.16 -12.16 -18.27
CA GLY A 296 -13.79 -11.10 -19.06
C GLY A 296 -12.83 -10.19 -19.81
N ILE A 297 -11.52 -10.48 -19.83
CA ILE A 297 -10.54 -9.73 -20.63
C ILE A 297 -10.63 -10.15 -22.10
N LYS A 298 -10.57 -9.16 -23.00
CA LYS A 298 -10.57 -9.36 -24.46
C LYS A 298 -9.68 -8.34 -25.13
N VAL A 299 -8.90 -8.77 -26.13
CA VAL A 299 -8.19 -7.88 -27.05
C VAL A 299 -9.08 -7.65 -28.27
N VAL A 300 -9.16 -6.40 -28.71
CA VAL A 300 -10.06 -5.98 -29.79
C VAL A 300 -9.37 -4.96 -30.71
N SER A 301 -9.75 -4.97 -31.98
CA SER A 301 -9.27 -4.03 -33.01
C SER A 301 -10.41 -3.25 -33.69
N ARG A 302 -11.69 -3.62 -33.44
CA ARG A 302 -12.83 -2.99 -34.10
C ARG A 302 -13.72 -2.27 -33.08
N TRP A 303 -14.12 -1.04 -33.40
CA TRP A 303 -15.00 -0.21 -32.55
C TRP A 303 -16.30 -0.91 -32.14
N ALA A 304 -16.88 -1.72 -33.03
CA ALA A 304 -18.11 -2.47 -32.77
C ALA A 304 -17.97 -3.45 -31.57
N GLN A 305 -16.75 -3.86 -31.22
CA GLN A 305 -16.47 -4.78 -30.11
C GLN A 305 -16.46 -4.08 -28.74
N ILE A 306 -16.44 -2.74 -28.71
CA ILE A 306 -16.43 -1.95 -27.47
C ILE A 306 -17.82 -1.96 -26.80
N PRO A 307 -17.95 -2.40 -25.53
CA PRO A 307 -19.21 -2.38 -24.81
C PRO A 307 -19.67 -0.95 -24.52
N LYS A 308 -20.87 -0.57 -24.98
CA LYS A 308 -21.36 0.81 -24.84
C LYS A 308 -22.07 1.08 -23.49
N LYS A 309 -22.62 0.06 -22.85
CA LYS A 309 -23.51 0.22 -21.68
C LYS A 309 -22.97 -0.41 -20.38
N ARG A 310 -21.95 -1.27 -20.46
CA ARG A 310 -21.40 -1.95 -19.28
C ARG A 310 -20.17 -1.21 -18.73
N PRO A 311 -19.99 -1.12 -17.39
CA PRO A 311 -18.76 -0.62 -16.81
C PRO A 311 -17.56 -1.52 -17.19
N VAL A 312 -16.62 -0.96 -17.95
CA VAL A 312 -15.36 -1.62 -18.34
C VAL A 312 -14.24 -0.60 -18.42
N VAL A 313 -13.03 -1.10 -18.28
CA VAL A 313 -11.82 -0.36 -18.60
C VAL A 313 -11.37 -0.75 -19.99
N VAL A 314 -11.16 0.22 -20.88
CA VAL A 314 -10.60 0.03 -22.22
C VAL A 314 -9.21 0.66 -22.22
N GLN A 315 -8.21 -0.14 -22.45
CA GLN A 315 -6.79 0.27 -22.34
C GLN A 315 -6.09 0.00 -23.67
N ARG A 316 -5.17 0.90 -24.04
CA ARG A 316 -4.29 0.67 -25.21
C ARG A 316 -3.50 -0.62 -24.98
N TYR A 317 -3.54 -1.50 -25.97
CA TYR A 317 -2.80 -2.76 -25.88
C TYR A 317 -1.33 -2.53 -26.21
N VAL A 318 -0.42 -3.10 -25.43
CA VAL A 318 1.01 -3.09 -25.72
C VAL A 318 1.27 -4.17 -26.78
N SER A 319 1.31 -3.76 -28.04
CA SER A 319 1.40 -4.68 -29.18
C SER A 319 2.82 -5.21 -29.40
N ARG A 320 3.83 -4.48 -28.96
CA ARG A 320 5.25 -4.87 -29.03
C ARG A 320 5.81 -5.11 -27.64
N PRO A 321 5.41 -6.23 -26.97
CA PRO A 321 6.00 -6.59 -25.68
C PRO A 321 7.39 -7.17 -25.90
N TYR A 322 8.25 -7.04 -24.88
CA TYR A 322 9.50 -7.78 -24.87
C TYR A 322 9.20 -9.28 -24.82
N LEU A 323 9.85 -10.05 -25.70
CA LEU A 323 9.60 -11.47 -25.86
C LEU A 323 10.84 -12.27 -25.46
N ILE A 324 10.64 -13.37 -24.73
CA ILE A 324 11.65 -14.37 -24.46
C ILE A 324 11.24 -15.66 -25.18
N ASN A 325 12.11 -16.17 -26.01
CA ASN A 325 11.85 -17.34 -26.86
C ASN A 325 10.51 -17.22 -27.63
N GLY A 326 10.17 -16.00 -28.10
CA GLY A 326 8.92 -15.71 -28.81
C GLY A 326 7.65 -15.70 -27.93
N SER A 327 7.76 -15.88 -26.62
CA SER A 327 6.63 -15.84 -25.70
C SER A 327 6.54 -14.50 -24.98
N LYS A 328 5.30 -13.98 -24.87
CA LYS A 328 4.97 -12.84 -24.02
C LYS A 328 5.01 -13.24 -22.55
N PHE A 329 5.48 -12.36 -21.68
CA PHE A 329 5.47 -12.58 -20.24
C PHE A 329 5.12 -11.31 -19.48
N ASP A 330 4.81 -11.45 -18.23
CA ASP A 330 4.68 -10.36 -17.26
C ASP A 330 5.40 -10.70 -15.95
N LEU A 331 5.68 -9.65 -15.18
CA LEU A 331 6.31 -9.73 -13.88
C LEU A 331 5.25 -9.62 -12.79
N ARG A 332 5.26 -10.52 -11.80
CA ARG A 332 4.55 -10.40 -10.53
C ARG A 332 5.53 -9.98 -9.46
N LEU A 333 5.46 -8.71 -9.09
CA LEU A 333 6.23 -8.12 -8.00
C LEU A 333 5.46 -8.24 -6.68
N TYR A 334 6.18 -8.40 -5.57
CA TYR A 334 5.62 -8.36 -4.23
C TYR A 334 6.10 -7.11 -3.50
N VAL A 335 5.15 -6.25 -3.11
CA VAL A 335 5.41 -4.95 -2.49
C VAL A 335 4.72 -4.90 -1.14
N LEU A 336 5.49 -4.69 -0.08
CA LEU A 336 4.96 -4.54 1.27
C LEU A 336 4.93 -3.06 1.66
N VAL A 337 3.78 -2.61 2.14
CA VAL A 337 3.63 -1.32 2.82
C VAL A 337 3.42 -1.60 4.30
N THR A 338 4.36 -1.18 5.14
CA THR A 338 4.28 -1.37 6.59
C THR A 338 3.58 -0.21 7.29
N SER A 339 3.56 0.96 6.64
CA SER A 339 2.88 2.15 7.12
C SER A 339 2.53 3.09 5.96
N VAL A 340 1.41 3.78 6.08
CA VAL A 340 1.02 4.87 5.16
C VAL A 340 1.25 6.25 5.80
N HIS A 341 1.56 6.31 7.11
CA HIS A 341 1.82 7.54 7.82
C HIS A 341 2.77 7.30 9.02
N PRO A 342 4.07 7.53 8.83
CA PRO A 342 4.83 7.82 7.59
C PRO A 342 4.72 6.72 6.54
N LEU A 343 4.80 7.08 5.26
CA LEU A 343 4.79 6.09 4.19
C LEU A 343 6.10 5.29 4.19
N ARG A 344 6.00 3.96 4.23
CA ARG A 344 7.15 3.04 4.11
C ARG A 344 6.82 1.93 3.14
N ILE A 345 7.63 1.78 2.09
CA ILE A 345 7.44 0.83 0.99
C ILE A 345 8.66 -0.06 0.86
N TYR A 346 8.43 -1.36 0.83
CA TYR A 346 9.44 -2.40 0.64
C TYR A 346 9.12 -3.19 -0.62
N LEU A 347 10.13 -3.46 -1.44
CA LEU A 347 10.04 -4.31 -2.63
C LEU A 347 10.79 -5.62 -2.38
N TYR A 348 10.13 -6.74 -2.58
CA TYR A 348 10.76 -8.05 -2.49
C TYR A 348 11.69 -8.26 -3.69
N HIS A 349 12.92 -8.73 -3.44
CA HIS A 349 13.95 -8.88 -4.48
C HIS A 349 13.54 -9.91 -5.53
N ASP A 350 12.74 -10.92 -5.14
CA ASP A 350 12.27 -11.96 -6.02
C ASP A 350 10.75 -11.85 -6.30
N GLY A 351 10.27 -12.65 -7.21
CA GLY A 351 8.88 -12.66 -7.64
C GLY A 351 8.66 -13.71 -8.72
N LEU A 352 7.75 -13.46 -9.64
CA LEU A 352 7.45 -14.43 -10.69
C LEU A 352 7.45 -13.75 -12.08
N ALA A 353 8.12 -14.34 -13.04
CA ALA A 353 7.87 -14.12 -14.45
C ALA A 353 6.89 -15.18 -14.95
N ARG A 354 5.77 -14.74 -15.57
CA ARG A 354 4.69 -15.62 -16.02
C ARG A 354 4.57 -15.53 -17.52
N PHE A 355 4.76 -16.65 -18.20
CA PHE A 355 4.76 -16.72 -19.66
C PHE A 355 3.41 -17.15 -20.21
N ALA A 356 3.06 -16.57 -21.37
CA ALA A 356 1.99 -17.07 -22.22
C ALA A 356 2.40 -18.42 -22.83
N SER A 357 1.47 -19.38 -22.87
CA SER A 357 1.75 -20.74 -23.32
C SER A 357 1.71 -20.92 -24.85
N VAL A 358 1.28 -19.87 -25.56
CA VAL A 358 1.31 -19.80 -27.02
C VAL A 358 2.23 -18.67 -27.43
N LYS A 359 3.07 -18.91 -28.43
CA LYS A 359 4.03 -17.92 -28.97
C LYS A 359 3.27 -16.70 -29.48
N TYR A 360 3.82 -15.52 -29.20
CA TYR A 360 3.22 -14.25 -29.57
C TYR A 360 3.38 -14.02 -31.08
N ASN A 361 2.31 -13.61 -31.72
CA ASN A 361 2.35 -13.03 -33.05
C ASN A 361 1.48 -11.75 -33.09
N ASP A 362 1.69 -10.95 -34.10
CA ASP A 362 1.03 -9.64 -34.27
C ASP A 362 -0.13 -9.69 -35.28
N GLU A 363 -0.73 -10.85 -35.51
CA GLU A 363 -1.82 -11.02 -36.47
C GLU A 363 -3.18 -10.68 -35.85
N LEU A 364 -4.04 -10.04 -36.63
CA LEU A 364 -5.42 -9.75 -36.21
C LEU A 364 -6.25 -11.01 -36.01
N SER A 365 -5.91 -12.11 -36.68
CA SER A 365 -6.54 -13.42 -36.54
C SER A 365 -6.36 -14.03 -35.14
N SER A 366 -5.24 -13.71 -34.47
CA SER A 366 -4.84 -14.26 -33.19
C SER A 366 -5.47 -13.56 -31.97
N LEU A 367 -6.12 -12.39 -32.13
CA LEU A 367 -6.60 -11.55 -31.01
C LEU A 367 -7.53 -12.25 -30.03
N ASN A 368 -8.18 -13.34 -30.42
CA ASN A 368 -9.04 -14.14 -29.55
C ASN A 368 -8.27 -15.19 -28.75
N ASP A 369 -6.98 -15.44 -29.06
CA ASP A 369 -6.20 -16.44 -28.35
C ASP A 369 -5.76 -15.91 -26.98
N ARG A 370 -6.44 -16.36 -25.95
CA ARG A 370 -6.16 -15.96 -24.57
C ARG A 370 -4.82 -16.55 -24.06
N TYR A 371 -4.37 -17.66 -24.60
CA TYR A 371 -3.11 -18.31 -24.20
C TYR A 371 -1.89 -17.61 -24.77
N MET A 372 -2.08 -16.75 -25.79
CA MET A 372 -1.07 -15.90 -26.40
C MET A 372 -1.00 -14.51 -25.75
N HIS A 373 -2.17 -13.91 -25.51
CA HIS A 373 -2.24 -12.50 -25.12
C HIS A 373 -2.28 -12.28 -23.60
N LEU A 374 -2.67 -13.29 -22.81
CA LEU A 374 -2.78 -13.20 -21.35
C LEU A 374 -1.78 -14.15 -20.67
N THR A 375 -1.09 -13.63 -19.68
CA THR A 375 -0.03 -14.34 -18.94
C THR A 375 -0.51 -14.92 -17.61
N ASN A 376 -1.81 -14.75 -17.29
CA ASN A 376 -2.40 -15.25 -16.04
C ASN A 376 -2.25 -16.77 -15.91
N TYR A 377 -1.65 -17.24 -14.81
CA TYR A 377 -1.50 -18.67 -14.52
C TYR A 377 -2.84 -19.44 -14.57
N SER A 378 -3.93 -18.85 -14.04
CA SER A 378 -5.26 -19.45 -14.07
C SER A 378 -5.80 -19.75 -15.47
N ILE A 379 -5.30 -19.04 -16.48
CA ILE A 379 -5.61 -19.28 -17.88
C ILE A 379 -4.64 -20.28 -18.48
N ASN A 380 -3.35 -19.99 -18.43
CA ASN A 380 -2.32 -20.74 -19.14
C ASN A 380 -2.18 -22.18 -18.66
N ARG A 381 -2.43 -22.48 -17.37
CA ARG A 381 -2.44 -23.85 -16.85
C ARG A 381 -3.45 -24.79 -17.53
N LEU A 382 -4.45 -24.22 -18.23
CA LEU A 382 -5.45 -24.98 -18.99
C LEU A 382 -5.04 -25.21 -20.45
N SER A 383 -3.96 -24.61 -20.89
CA SER A 383 -3.42 -24.80 -22.23
C SER A 383 -2.70 -26.15 -22.34
N LYS A 384 -2.89 -26.83 -23.47
CA LYS A 384 -2.15 -28.07 -23.76
C LYS A 384 -0.64 -27.85 -23.90
N ASN A 385 -0.24 -26.61 -24.18
CA ASN A 385 1.17 -26.22 -24.36
C ASN A 385 1.81 -25.75 -23.04
N TYR A 386 1.08 -25.74 -21.92
CA TYR A 386 1.62 -25.29 -20.64
C TYR A 386 2.56 -26.35 -20.07
N THR A 387 3.81 -25.93 -19.80
CA THR A 387 4.82 -26.73 -19.12
C THR A 387 5.11 -26.09 -17.75
N PRO A 388 4.97 -26.82 -16.64
CA PRO A 388 5.43 -26.34 -15.35
C PRO A 388 6.96 -26.20 -15.35
N ASN A 389 7.48 -25.36 -14.49
CA ASN A 389 8.90 -25.34 -14.17
C ASN A 389 9.09 -26.11 -12.86
N GLU A 390 9.86 -27.17 -12.89
CA GLU A 390 10.15 -28.02 -11.73
C GLU A 390 11.46 -27.62 -11.04
N ASP A 391 12.40 -27.01 -11.80
CA ASP A 391 13.62 -26.44 -11.27
C ASP A 391 13.54 -24.88 -11.28
N PHE A 392 13.46 -24.29 -10.10
CA PHE A 392 13.33 -22.83 -9.97
C PHE A 392 14.57 -22.04 -10.45
N ALA A 393 15.72 -22.70 -10.58
CA ALA A 393 16.95 -22.09 -11.11
C ALA A 393 17.05 -22.19 -12.65
N ALA A 394 16.19 -22.99 -13.29
CA ALA A 394 16.21 -23.19 -14.74
C ALA A 394 15.33 -22.18 -15.47
N CYS A 395 15.80 -21.72 -16.66
CA CYS A 395 15.03 -20.89 -17.59
C CYS A 395 14.06 -21.75 -18.43
N GLU A 396 13.25 -22.58 -17.77
CA GLU A 396 12.38 -23.55 -18.41
C GLU A 396 10.90 -23.34 -18.05
N GLY A 397 10.02 -23.93 -18.85
CA GLY A 397 8.57 -23.86 -18.61
C GLY A 397 7.99 -22.46 -18.73
N HIS A 398 6.77 -22.30 -18.18
CA HIS A 398 5.98 -21.05 -18.34
C HIS A 398 5.90 -20.22 -17.07
N LYS A 399 6.80 -20.47 -16.10
CA LYS A 399 6.93 -19.65 -14.92
C LYS A 399 8.38 -19.72 -14.42
N TRP A 400 9.01 -18.54 -14.27
CA TRP A 400 10.37 -18.41 -13.73
C TRP A 400 10.32 -17.57 -12.45
N THR A 401 11.38 -17.66 -11.62
CA THR A 401 11.63 -16.66 -10.60
C THR A 401 12.08 -15.35 -11.25
N LEU A 402 11.95 -14.22 -10.57
CA LEU A 402 12.52 -12.96 -11.10
C LEU A 402 14.03 -13.02 -11.07
N ASP A 403 14.63 -13.65 -10.07
CA ASP A 403 16.08 -13.81 -9.99
C ASP A 403 16.61 -14.54 -11.22
N THR A 404 16.02 -15.68 -11.58
CA THR A 404 16.34 -16.41 -12.81
C THR A 404 16.15 -15.56 -14.08
N LEU A 405 15.05 -14.82 -14.15
CA LEU A 405 14.78 -13.93 -15.29
C LEU A 405 15.84 -12.83 -15.42
N PHE A 406 16.18 -12.14 -14.32
CA PHE A 406 17.15 -11.05 -14.34
C PHE A 406 18.57 -11.56 -14.67
N GLN A 407 18.92 -12.74 -14.14
CA GLN A 407 20.16 -13.41 -14.53
C GLN A 407 20.19 -13.68 -16.03
N TYR A 408 19.13 -14.25 -16.61
CA TYR A 408 19.00 -14.50 -18.03
C TYR A 408 19.11 -13.22 -18.87
N LEU A 409 18.41 -12.15 -18.46
CA LEU A 409 18.47 -10.86 -19.14
C LEU A 409 19.90 -10.28 -19.15
N LYS A 410 20.62 -10.43 -18.04
CA LYS A 410 21.99 -9.93 -17.90
C LYS A 410 22.97 -10.75 -18.71
N THR A 411 22.90 -12.08 -18.66
CA THR A 411 23.91 -12.96 -19.30
C THR A 411 23.62 -13.21 -20.78
N GLU A 412 22.35 -13.48 -21.14
CA GLU A 412 21.99 -13.90 -22.49
C GLU A 412 21.55 -12.73 -23.39
N LYS A 413 21.11 -11.62 -22.77
CA LYS A 413 20.57 -10.48 -23.52
C LYS A 413 21.39 -9.19 -23.34
N ALA A 414 22.44 -9.24 -22.49
CA ALA A 414 23.28 -8.09 -22.16
C ALA A 414 22.49 -6.85 -21.71
N VAL A 415 21.34 -7.06 -21.04
CA VAL A 415 20.49 -5.99 -20.50
C VAL A 415 21.12 -5.41 -19.24
N ASP A 416 21.11 -4.08 -19.12
CA ASP A 416 21.38 -3.40 -17.85
C ASP A 416 20.21 -3.64 -16.88
N THR A 417 20.33 -4.71 -16.11
CA THR A 417 19.31 -5.12 -15.16
C THR A 417 19.21 -4.22 -13.94
N GLU A 418 20.26 -3.46 -13.61
CA GLU A 418 20.26 -2.49 -12.52
C GLU A 418 19.41 -1.27 -12.89
N ALA A 419 19.61 -0.71 -14.08
CA ALA A 419 18.79 0.38 -14.61
C ALA A 419 17.32 -0.05 -14.79
N LEU A 420 17.06 -1.28 -15.25
CA LEU A 420 15.70 -1.83 -15.33
C LEU A 420 15.06 -1.94 -13.95
N TRP A 421 15.79 -2.41 -12.94
CA TRP A 421 15.28 -2.53 -11.57
C TRP A 421 14.95 -1.17 -10.97
N GLU A 422 15.78 -0.14 -11.17
CA GLU A 422 15.49 1.22 -10.75
C GLU A 422 14.24 1.80 -11.42
N SER A 423 14.03 1.51 -12.71
CA SER A 423 12.80 1.90 -13.42
C SER A 423 11.56 1.21 -12.87
N ILE A 424 11.69 -0.04 -12.44
CA ILE A 424 10.62 -0.79 -11.77
C ILE A 424 10.33 -0.20 -10.38
N LYS A 425 11.36 0.16 -9.59
CA LYS A 425 11.18 0.83 -8.28
C LYS A 425 10.44 2.15 -8.44
N ASP A 426 10.80 2.97 -9.43
CA ASP A 426 10.11 4.22 -9.75
C ASP A 426 8.62 3.99 -10.04
N LEU A 427 8.30 3.02 -10.91
CA LEU A 427 6.93 2.63 -11.22
C LEU A 427 6.16 2.19 -9.95
N VAL A 428 6.77 1.38 -9.08
CA VAL A 428 6.16 0.88 -7.84
C VAL A 428 5.86 2.04 -6.89
N ILE A 429 6.83 2.92 -6.63
CA ILE A 429 6.65 4.07 -5.73
C ILE A 429 5.51 4.97 -6.24
N LYS A 430 5.52 5.33 -7.53
CA LYS A 430 4.47 6.15 -8.17
C LYS A 430 3.09 5.49 -8.11
N THR A 431 3.04 4.17 -8.25
CA THR A 431 1.80 3.38 -8.13
C THR A 431 1.20 3.51 -6.73
N ILE A 432 1.99 3.31 -5.68
CA ILE A 432 1.52 3.42 -4.28
C ILE A 432 1.10 4.86 -3.97
N ILE A 433 1.92 5.85 -4.36
CA ILE A 433 1.63 7.28 -4.17
C ILE A 433 0.30 7.68 -4.80
N SER A 434 -0.08 7.07 -5.94
CA SER A 434 -1.31 7.41 -6.64
C SER A 434 -2.59 7.26 -5.79
N GLY A 435 -2.59 6.32 -4.84
CA GLY A 435 -3.73 6.08 -3.93
C GLY A 435 -3.49 6.50 -2.48
N GLU A 436 -2.24 6.87 -2.14
CA GLU A 436 -1.78 7.05 -0.77
C GLU A 436 -2.58 8.10 0.00
N GLY A 437 -2.94 9.21 -0.62
CA GLY A 437 -3.69 10.29 0.05
C GLY A 437 -5.04 9.82 0.61
N SER A 438 -5.80 9.05 -0.17
CA SER A 438 -7.09 8.49 0.27
C SER A 438 -6.89 7.38 1.32
N ILE A 439 -5.91 6.51 1.12
CA ILE A 439 -5.61 5.40 2.04
C ILE A 439 -5.18 5.96 3.41
N SER A 440 -4.29 6.96 3.43
CA SER A 440 -3.83 7.62 4.66
C SER A 440 -4.96 8.34 5.39
N ALA A 441 -5.84 9.04 4.67
CA ALA A 441 -7.00 9.71 5.28
C ALA A 441 -7.97 8.70 5.93
N LEU A 442 -8.28 7.61 5.23
CA LEU A 442 -9.15 6.56 5.76
C LEU A 442 -8.50 5.81 6.93
N THR A 443 -7.18 5.59 6.90
CA THR A 443 -6.44 4.98 8.00
C THR A 443 -6.51 5.86 9.25
N LYS A 444 -6.24 7.16 9.12
CA LYS A 444 -6.35 8.11 10.24
C LYS A 444 -7.76 8.16 10.85
N ALA A 445 -8.80 8.05 10.02
CA ALA A 445 -10.19 8.14 10.47
C ALA A 445 -10.69 6.84 11.14
N ASN A 446 -10.07 5.69 10.88
CA ASN A 446 -10.65 4.40 11.26
C ASN A 446 -9.71 3.46 12.02
N VAL A 447 -8.41 3.77 12.16
CA VAL A 447 -7.44 2.94 12.86
C VAL A 447 -6.97 3.66 14.12
N GLY A 448 -7.23 3.09 15.29
CA GLY A 448 -7.03 3.74 16.58
C GLY A 448 -5.59 3.73 17.11
N SER A 449 -4.71 2.89 16.54
CA SER A 449 -3.31 2.77 16.97
C SER A 449 -2.40 2.68 15.73
N ARG A 450 -1.16 3.17 15.85
CA ARG A 450 -0.19 3.10 14.75
C ARG A 450 0.17 1.66 14.46
N TYR A 451 0.42 1.38 13.17
CA TYR A 451 0.97 0.11 12.70
C TYR A 451 0.09 -1.13 12.98
N ASN A 452 -1.22 -0.94 13.24
CA ASN A 452 -2.19 -2.05 13.30
C ASN A 452 -2.47 -2.65 11.92
N CYS A 453 -2.08 -1.97 10.85
CA CYS A 453 -2.23 -2.42 9.48
C CYS A 453 -0.88 -2.51 8.78
N TYR A 454 -0.74 -3.52 7.95
CA TYR A 454 0.30 -3.69 6.94
C TYR A 454 -0.35 -4.33 5.72
N GLU A 455 0.20 -4.17 4.52
CA GLU A 455 -0.41 -4.79 3.34
C GLU A 455 0.62 -5.23 2.31
N LEU A 456 0.49 -6.47 1.87
CA LEU A 456 1.27 -7.04 0.78
C LEU A 456 0.48 -6.89 -0.52
N PHE A 457 1.05 -6.16 -1.47
CA PHE A 457 0.51 -5.99 -2.83
C PHE A 457 1.23 -6.89 -3.83
N GLY A 458 0.49 -7.35 -4.83
CA GLY A 458 1.05 -7.98 -6.03
C GLY A 458 0.91 -7.02 -7.21
N ILE A 459 2.01 -6.45 -7.68
CA ILE A 459 2.01 -5.53 -8.81
C ILE A 459 2.40 -6.29 -10.07
N ASP A 460 1.56 -6.21 -11.12
CA ASP A 460 1.80 -6.85 -12.39
C ASP A 460 2.37 -5.83 -13.38
N VAL A 461 3.55 -6.13 -13.92
CA VAL A 461 4.31 -5.26 -14.83
C VAL A 461 4.61 -6.00 -16.13
N LEU A 462 4.45 -5.31 -17.26
CA LEU A 462 4.83 -5.78 -18.59
C LEU A 462 6.01 -4.94 -19.09
N LEU A 463 6.99 -5.57 -19.68
CA LEU A 463 8.07 -4.89 -20.41
C LEU A 463 7.68 -4.79 -21.89
N ASP A 464 7.86 -3.61 -22.50
CA ASP A 464 7.79 -3.48 -23.97
C ASP A 464 9.14 -3.80 -24.63
N GLU A 465 9.22 -3.71 -25.95
CA GLU A 465 10.43 -4.02 -26.71
C GLU A 465 11.64 -3.17 -26.31
N ASP A 466 11.42 -1.96 -25.78
CA ASP A 466 12.45 -1.04 -25.29
C ASP A 466 12.76 -1.27 -23.79
N LEU A 467 12.27 -2.37 -23.20
CA LEU A 467 12.38 -2.71 -21.77
C LEU A 467 11.70 -1.70 -20.83
N LYS A 468 10.86 -0.81 -21.36
CA LYS A 468 10.09 0.11 -20.52
C LYS A 468 9.05 -0.68 -19.71
N PRO A 469 9.02 -0.51 -18.38
CA PRO A 469 8.02 -1.17 -17.55
C PRO A 469 6.66 -0.45 -17.63
N TRP A 470 5.62 -1.24 -17.85
CA TRP A 470 4.22 -0.81 -17.89
C TRP A 470 3.41 -1.45 -16.78
N LEU A 471 2.77 -0.65 -15.94
CA LEU A 471 1.84 -1.11 -14.92
C LEU A 471 0.60 -1.72 -15.57
N LEU A 472 0.29 -2.97 -15.26
CA LEU A 472 -0.91 -3.66 -15.74
C LEU A 472 -2.06 -3.63 -14.73
N GLU A 473 -1.78 -3.96 -13.47
CA GLU A 473 -2.75 -3.98 -12.38
C GLU A 473 -2.05 -4.08 -11.01
N VAL A 474 -2.79 -3.77 -9.94
CA VAL A 474 -2.40 -3.97 -8.55
C VAL A 474 -3.37 -4.95 -7.90
N ASN A 475 -2.84 -6.02 -7.32
CA ASN A 475 -3.58 -7.02 -6.58
C ASN A 475 -3.44 -6.75 -5.07
N ILE A 476 -4.53 -6.34 -4.40
CA ILE A 476 -4.55 -6.06 -2.95
C ILE A 476 -4.58 -7.33 -2.09
N SER A 477 -4.80 -8.49 -2.68
CA SER A 477 -4.68 -9.81 -2.06
C SER A 477 -4.01 -10.75 -3.06
N PRO A 478 -2.69 -10.63 -3.26
CA PRO A 478 -1.98 -11.47 -4.23
C PRO A 478 -2.06 -12.94 -3.81
N SER A 479 -2.21 -13.82 -4.79
CA SER A 479 -2.24 -15.26 -4.53
C SER A 479 -0.91 -15.73 -3.95
N LEU A 480 -0.97 -16.30 -2.74
CA LEU A 480 0.14 -17.01 -2.08
C LEU A 480 -0.03 -18.52 -2.17
N HIS A 481 -0.79 -19.00 -3.16
CA HIS A 481 -0.86 -20.43 -3.45
C HIS A 481 0.55 -20.97 -3.78
N SER A 482 0.94 -22.08 -3.15
CA SER A 482 2.29 -22.60 -3.12
C SER A 482 2.29 -24.11 -3.38
N ALA A 483 1.73 -24.53 -4.53
CA ALA A 483 1.64 -25.93 -4.91
C ALA A 483 2.89 -26.46 -5.64
N SER A 484 3.62 -25.58 -6.35
CA SER A 484 4.86 -25.99 -7.04
C SER A 484 6.10 -25.67 -6.22
N PRO A 485 7.23 -26.38 -6.43
CA PRO A 485 8.51 -26.07 -5.79
C PRO A 485 8.92 -24.61 -6.00
N LEU A 486 8.77 -24.07 -7.22
CA LEU A 486 9.03 -22.67 -7.55
C LEU A 486 8.16 -21.70 -6.74
N ASP A 487 6.84 -21.98 -6.61
CA ASP A 487 5.96 -21.15 -5.80
C ASP A 487 6.34 -21.16 -4.32
N ILE A 488 6.76 -22.32 -3.81
CA ILE A 488 7.23 -22.50 -2.43
C ILE A 488 8.52 -21.71 -2.21
N HIS A 489 9.47 -21.82 -3.15
CA HIS A 489 10.76 -21.12 -3.10
C HIS A 489 10.58 -19.60 -2.97
N VAL A 490 9.71 -19.00 -3.79
CA VAL A 490 9.48 -17.54 -3.77
C VAL A 490 8.61 -17.12 -2.59
N LYS A 491 7.49 -17.83 -2.33
CA LYS A 491 6.45 -17.34 -1.42
C LYS A 491 6.67 -17.76 0.03
N GLY A 492 7.44 -18.79 0.27
CA GLY A 492 7.76 -19.24 1.63
C GLY A 492 8.55 -18.20 2.43
N PRO A 493 9.75 -17.83 1.97
CA PRO A 493 10.54 -16.76 2.60
C PRO A 493 9.80 -15.42 2.63
N LEU A 494 9.10 -15.06 1.55
CA LEU A 494 8.30 -13.84 1.48
C LEU A 494 7.35 -13.71 2.67
N VAL A 495 6.60 -14.76 3.01
CA VAL A 495 5.61 -14.71 4.11
C VAL A 495 6.27 -14.50 5.46
N SER A 496 7.35 -15.20 5.77
CA SER A 496 8.07 -15.02 7.05
C SER A 496 8.66 -13.60 7.15
N THR A 497 9.23 -13.07 6.07
CA THR A 497 9.75 -11.70 6.02
C THR A 497 8.64 -10.65 6.21
N VAL A 498 7.49 -10.80 5.54
CA VAL A 498 6.33 -9.90 5.72
C VAL A 498 5.88 -9.86 7.17
N LEU A 499 5.77 -11.02 7.84
CA LEU A 499 5.32 -11.10 9.22
C LEU A 499 6.36 -10.54 10.20
N ASN A 500 7.66 -10.73 9.94
CA ASN A 500 8.73 -10.14 10.73
C ASN A 500 8.77 -8.61 10.59
N LEU A 501 8.60 -8.08 9.38
CA LEU A 501 8.51 -6.64 9.11
C LEU A 501 7.25 -6.01 9.71
N ALA A 502 6.18 -6.77 9.87
CA ALA A 502 4.96 -6.29 10.51
C ALA A 502 5.11 -6.09 12.03
N GLN A 503 6.21 -6.52 12.66
CA GLN A 503 6.61 -6.21 14.05
C GLN A 503 5.54 -6.55 15.09
N PHE A 504 5.23 -7.83 15.26
CA PHE A 504 4.33 -8.31 16.32
C PHE A 504 5.07 -8.40 17.66
N HIS A 505 4.40 -8.05 18.76
CA HIS A 505 4.92 -8.14 20.12
C HIS A 505 4.23 -9.24 20.94
N VAL A 506 4.87 -9.59 22.06
CA VAL A 506 4.23 -10.40 23.10
C VAL A 506 3.02 -9.62 23.62
N PRO A 507 1.81 -10.22 23.69
CA PRO A 507 0.62 -9.52 24.13
C PRO A 507 0.72 -8.94 25.55
N ALA A 508 0.21 -7.73 25.76
CA ALA A 508 0.24 -7.02 27.06
C ALA A 508 -0.35 -7.81 28.23
N ARG A 509 -1.31 -8.72 27.97
CA ARG A 509 -1.97 -9.56 28.96
C ARG A 509 -1.17 -10.81 29.39
N THR A 510 0.07 -10.96 28.92
CA THR A 510 0.91 -12.11 29.29
C THR A 510 1.28 -12.00 30.77
N ASN A 511 1.00 -13.06 31.53
CA ASN A 511 1.40 -13.14 32.94
C ASN A 511 2.91 -13.39 33.02
N LEU A 512 3.65 -12.38 33.45
CA LEU A 512 5.10 -12.39 33.54
C LEU A 512 5.60 -13.27 34.69
N ASP A 513 4.86 -13.36 35.81
CA ASP A 513 5.25 -14.19 36.97
C ASP A 513 5.30 -15.68 36.62
N ALA A 514 4.45 -16.11 35.66
CA ALA A 514 4.46 -17.47 35.19
C ALA A 514 5.65 -17.82 34.26
N LEU A 515 6.43 -16.84 33.85
CA LEU A 515 7.60 -17.04 32.98
C LEU A 515 8.87 -17.32 33.77
N GLN A 516 8.90 -16.91 35.05
CA GLN A 516 10.04 -17.15 35.95
C GLN A 516 9.59 -17.30 37.40
N PRO A 517 9.18 -18.50 37.85
CA PRO A 517 9.01 -18.73 39.29
C PRO A 517 10.39 -18.73 39.94
N GLY A 518 10.71 -17.65 40.68
CA GLY A 518 11.89 -17.58 41.55
C GLY A 518 13.16 -16.90 41.03
N HIS A 519 13.12 -16.14 39.94
CA HIS A 519 14.25 -15.34 39.48
C HIS A 519 13.94 -13.84 39.41
N ASP A 520 14.87 -13.01 39.89
CA ASP A 520 14.82 -11.53 39.87
C ASP A 520 15.01 -10.90 38.46
N CYS A 521 14.78 -11.61 37.38
CA CYS A 521 14.87 -11.03 36.05
C CYS A 521 13.68 -10.12 35.76
N LYS A 522 13.97 -8.85 35.55
CA LYS A 522 12.97 -7.85 35.18
C LYS A 522 12.44 -8.11 33.76
N LEU A 523 11.29 -8.79 33.66
CA LEU A 523 10.57 -9.01 32.40
C LEU A 523 9.60 -7.87 32.06
N ASP A 524 9.61 -6.78 32.83
CA ASP A 524 8.67 -5.65 32.71
C ASP A 524 8.63 -5.03 31.32
N GLY A 525 9.70 -5.14 30.55
CA GLY A 525 9.78 -4.63 29.18
C GLY A 525 9.41 -5.65 28.09
N LEU A 526 8.95 -6.87 28.43
CA LEU A 526 8.65 -7.92 27.45
C LEU A 526 7.33 -7.72 26.68
N PRO A 527 6.20 -7.33 27.33
CA PRO A 527 4.92 -7.21 26.63
C PRO A 527 4.81 -5.93 25.81
N TYR A 528 3.88 -5.95 24.85
CA TYR A 528 3.45 -4.79 24.08
C TYR A 528 3.21 -3.56 24.95
N ASP A 529 3.80 -2.44 24.57
CA ASP A 529 3.64 -1.14 25.20
C ASP A 529 2.87 -0.19 24.28
N SER A 530 1.65 0.17 24.66
CA SER A 530 0.75 1.01 23.87
C SER A 530 1.30 2.43 23.65
N ARG A 531 2.17 2.93 24.55
CA ARG A 531 2.78 4.25 24.45
C ARG A 531 3.62 4.42 23.16
N LEU A 532 4.21 3.33 22.67
CA LEU A 532 4.99 3.32 21.43
C LEU A 532 4.15 3.52 20.17
N TYR A 533 2.85 3.23 20.26
CA TYR A 533 1.94 3.15 19.10
C TYR A 533 0.80 4.16 19.18
N THR A 534 0.85 5.09 20.13
CA THR A 534 -0.18 6.14 20.27
C THR A 534 -0.26 7.03 19.05
N VAL A 535 -1.47 7.41 18.68
CA VAL A 535 -1.76 8.41 17.63
C VAL A 535 -1.90 9.82 18.23
N TYR A 536 -1.94 9.93 19.54
CA TYR A 536 -2.09 11.20 20.25
C TYR A 536 -0.75 11.91 20.36
N LEU A 537 -0.78 13.22 20.14
CA LEU A 537 0.37 14.12 20.18
C LEU A 537 0.25 15.11 21.32
N SER A 538 1.35 15.44 21.98
CA SER A 538 1.42 16.55 22.93
C SER A 538 1.21 17.89 22.21
N LYS A 539 1.10 18.98 22.95
CA LYS A 539 0.99 20.32 22.35
C LYS A 539 2.27 20.66 21.58
N GLU A 540 3.42 20.41 22.17
CA GLU A 540 4.74 20.66 21.58
C GLU A 540 4.95 19.85 20.30
N GLU A 541 4.54 18.57 20.30
CA GLU A 541 4.59 17.69 19.12
C GLU A 541 3.71 18.24 18.00
N ARG A 542 2.47 18.68 18.31
CA ARG A 542 1.57 19.28 17.31
C ARG A 542 2.12 20.59 16.74
N ASP A 543 2.67 21.46 17.59
CA ASP A 543 3.26 22.74 17.18
C ASP A 543 4.47 22.48 16.26
N LYS A 544 5.36 21.55 16.61
CA LYS A 544 6.47 21.15 15.74
C LYS A 544 5.98 20.59 14.40
N HIS A 545 4.96 19.72 14.43
CA HIS A 545 4.37 19.17 13.20
C HIS A 545 3.82 20.30 12.29
N LEU A 546 3.14 21.27 12.88
CA LEU A 546 2.59 22.41 12.13
C LEU A 546 3.70 23.25 11.49
N ILE A 547 4.72 23.62 12.26
CA ILE A 547 5.86 24.42 11.78
C ILE A 547 6.52 23.72 10.59
N TYR A 548 6.98 22.48 10.78
CA TYR A 548 7.75 21.79 9.74
C TYR A 548 6.89 21.26 8.58
N THR A 549 5.58 21.17 8.73
CA THR A 549 4.68 20.90 7.59
C THR A 549 4.57 22.11 6.67
N ASN A 550 4.72 23.33 7.16
CA ASN A 550 4.55 24.56 6.38
C ASN A 550 5.85 25.10 5.76
N ILE A 551 7.03 24.60 6.15
CA ILE A 551 8.31 25.00 5.54
C ILE A 551 8.39 24.41 4.13
N GLU A 552 8.35 25.23 3.09
CA GLU A 552 8.43 24.76 1.70
C GLU A 552 9.85 24.40 1.27
N ASP A 553 10.84 25.20 1.70
CA ASP A 553 12.23 24.96 1.33
C ASP A 553 12.81 23.73 2.03
N ARG A 554 13.29 22.78 1.20
CA ARG A 554 13.87 21.54 1.69
C ARG A 554 15.12 21.76 2.55
N GLN A 555 16.01 22.65 2.14
CA GLN A 555 17.27 22.87 2.86
C GLN A 555 17.03 23.45 4.25
N THR A 556 16.00 24.25 4.42
CA THR A 556 15.61 24.81 5.72
C THR A 556 15.15 23.73 6.69
N TYR A 557 14.21 22.84 6.29
CA TYR A 557 13.78 21.79 7.23
C TYR A 557 14.87 20.73 7.45
N LEU A 558 15.72 20.43 6.46
CA LEU A 558 16.82 19.47 6.64
C LEU A 558 17.82 19.90 7.71
N ARG A 559 18.09 21.22 7.82
CA ARG A 559 19.03 21.75 8.83
C ARG A 559 18.49 21.63 10.25
N GLU A 560 17.20 21.75 10.45
CA GLU A 560 16.63 22.04 11.77
C GLU A 560 15.76 20.94 12.36
N ILE A 561 15.01 20.17 11.53
CA ILE A 561 13.98 19.26 12.00
C ILE A 561 14.51 18.16 12.95
N LEU A 562 15.77 17.78 12.79
CA LEU A 562 16.45 16.77 13.62
C LEU A 562 17.19 17.34 14.84
N ASN A 563 17.27 18.68 14.97
CA ASN A 563 18.02 19.28 16.08
C ASN A 563 17.35 19.03 17.43
N THR A 564 16.03 18.96 17.46
CA THR A 564 15.24 18.68 18.66
C THR A 564 14.22 17.59 18.31
N LEU A 565 14.57 16.33 18.55
CA LEU A 565 13.65 15.22 18.38
C LEU A 565 12.63 15.21 19.52
N THR A 566 11.34 15.09 19.19
CA THR A 566 10.27 14.84 20.17
C THR A 566 10.16 13.34 20.48
N SER A 567 9.46 12.99 21.55
CA SER A 567 9.18 11.58 21.88
C SER A 567 8.47 10.86 20.74
N ASP A 568 7.60 11.55 20.03
CA ASP A 568 6.90 11.04 18.87
C ASP A 568 7.80 10.79 17.65
N ASP A 569 8.77 11.69 17.41
CA ASP A 569 9.80 11.48 16.38
C ASP A 569 10.63 10.23 16.68
N VAL A 570 11.06 10.08 17.94
CA VAL A 570 11.82 8.91 18.36
C VAL A 570 11.01 7.64 18.16
N ARG A 571 9.73 7.60 18.59
CA ARG A 571 8.83 6.44 18.35
C ARG A 571 8.74 6.07 16.87
N SER A 572 8.63 7.06 16.00
CA SER A 572 8.49 6.84 14.56
C SER A 572 9.79 6.32 13.93
N LEU A 573 10.93 6.86 14.34
CA LEU A 573 12.25 6.50 13.80
C LEU A 573 12.70 5.12 14.28
N ILE A 574 12.56 4.79 15.59
CA ILE A 574 12.95 3.47 16.11
C ILE A 574 12.20 2.33 15.44
N CYS A 575 10.90 2.51 15.19
CA CYS A 575 10.10 1.52 14.47
C CYS A 575 10.66 1.26 13.06
N ALA A 576 11.05 2.31 12.33
CA ALA A 576 11.59 2.18 10.98
C ALA A 576 13.01 1.58 10.94
N GLU A 577 13.86 1.88 11.95
CA GLU A 577 15.19 1.29 12.05
C GLU A 577 15.12 -0.20 12.41
N ASP A 578 14.20 -0.58 13.30
CA ASP A 578 13.95 -1.99 13.63
C ASP A 578 13.38 -2.79 12.44
N GLU A 579 12.59 -2.15 11.56
CA GLU A 579 12.16 -2.76 10.29
C GLU A 579 13.35 -3.01 9.37
N LEU A 580 14.23 -2.02 9.18
CA LEU A 580 15.42 -2.16 8.32
C LEU A 580 16.34 -3.30 8.73
N ARG A 581 16.43 -3.57 10.03
CA ARG A 581 17.25 -4.68 10.55
C ARG A 581 16.76 -6.05 10.07
N VAL A 582 15.50 -6.19 9.70
CA VAL A 582 14.86 -7.47 9.36
C VAL A 582 14.24 -7.51 7.96
N CYS A 583 14.64 -6.60 7.09
CA CYS A 583 14.16 -6.57 5.72
C CYS A 583 14.77 -7.67 4.81
N ASP A 584 15.06 -8.81 5.38
CA ASP A 584 15.66 -9.99 4.74
C ASP A 584 14.94 -10.32 3.43
N GLY A 585 15.62 -10.19 2.30
CA GLY A 585 15.04 -10.38 0.97
C GLY A 585 14.08 -9.27 0.51
N MET A 586 13.87 -8.20 1.31
CA MET A 586 13.15 -6.99 0.90
C MET A 586 14.04 -5.77 0.95
N GLU A 587 13.92 -4.90 -0.04
CA GLU A 587 14.57 -3.60 -0.10
C GLU A 587 13.58 -2.51 0.28
N ARG A 588 13.91 -1.64 1.23
CA ARG A 588 13.13 -0.43 1.46
C ARG A 588 13.39 0.55 0.33
N ILE A 589 12.40 0.72 -0.56
CA ILE A 589 12.49 1.61 -1.71
C ILE A 589 11.97 3.03 -1.42
N PHE A 590 11.21 3.21 -0.32
CA PHE A 590 10.75 4.51 0.16
C PHE A 590 10.50 4.45 1.69
N PRO A 591 10.94 5.43 2.50
CA PRO A 591 11.85 6.52 2.15
C PRO A 591 13.32 6.07 2.09
N THR A 592 14.10 6.71 1.24
CA THR A 592 15.56 6.59 1.14
C THR A 592 16.16 7.99 0.89
N ALA A 593 17.47 8.14 0.99
CA ALA A 593 18.15 9.42 0.74
C ALA A 593 17.83 10.02 -0.66
N ASN A 594 17.52 9.16 -1.63
CA ASN A 594 17.29 9.55 -3.04
C ASN A 594 15.80 9.72 -3.38
N THR A 595 14.89 9.52 -2.42
CA THR A 595 13.43 9.49 -2.72
C THR A 595 12.71 10.79 -2.39
N HIS A 596 13.41 11.86 -1.99
CA HIS A 596 12.81 13.17 -1.70
C HIS A 596 12.01 13.74 -2.89
N ARG A 597 12.41 13.45 -4.13
CA ARG A 597 11.69 13.87 -5.35
C ARG A 597 10.22 13.45 -5.35
N TYR A 598 9.89 12.32 -4.75
CA TYR A 598 8.52 11.81 -4.67
C TYR A 598 7.63 12.56 -3.68
N LEU A 599 8.21 13.34 -2.75
CA LEU A 599 7.44 14.10 -1.77
C LEU A 599 6.52 15.12 -2.42
N THR A 600 6.89 15.65 -3.59
CA THR A 600 6.08 16.58 -4.37
C THR A 600 4.81 15.94 -4.95
N TYR A 601 4.81 14.62 -5.13
CA TYR A 601 3.71 13.87 -5.72
C TYR A 601 2.64 13.47 -4.68
N LEU A 602 2.94 13.56 -3.41
CA LEU A 602 1.99 13.27 -2.34
C LEU A 602 0.84 14.27 -2.31
N ALA A 603 -0.28 13.88 -1.70
CA ALA A 603 -1.49 14.71 -1.65
C ALA A 603 -1.31 16.06 -0.94
N GLY A 604 -0.21 16.23 -0.22
CA GLY A 604 0.20 17.45 0.45
C GLY A 604 1.43 17.21 1.33
N PRO A 605 2.06 18.28 1.82
CA PRO A 605 3.20 18.18 2.72
C PRO A 605 2.77 17.49 4.02
N ARG A 606 3.65 16.64 4.57
CA ARG A 606 3.42 15.92 5.82
C ARG A 606 4.67 15.91 6.65
N TYR A 607 4.51 16.19 7.92
CA TYR A 607 5.59 16.25 8.89
C TYR A 607 6.51 15.02 8.83
N TYR A 608 5.94 13.83 9.01
CA TYR A 608 6.78 12.62 9.07
C TYR A 608 7.56 12.34 7.79
N ASN A 609 7.02 12.66 6.61
CA ASN A 609 7.75 12.46 5.36
C ASN A 609 8.98 13.40 5.30
N ARG A 610 8.90 14.61 5.87
CA ARG A 610 10.05 15.53 6.00
C ARG A 610 11.02 15.07 7.08
N LEU A 611 10.52 14.58 8.20
CA LEU A 611 11.35 13.97 9.24
C LEU A 611 12.18 12.81 8.69
N PHE A 612 11.55 11.92 7.93
CA PHE A 612 12.25 10.78 7.32
C PHE A 612 13.17 11.19 6.17
N ASP A 613 12.81 12.20 5.36
CA ASP A 613 13.73 12.75 4.36
C ASP A 613 15.01 13.31 5.02
N ALA A 614 14.85 14.06 6.08
CA ALA A 614 15.99 14.58 6.84
C ALA A 614 16.81 13.46 7.51
N TRP A 615 16.14 12.45 8.09
CA TRP A 615 16.78 11.30 8.71
C TRP A 615 17.62 10.50 7.71
N GLU A 616 17.03 10.14 6.58
CA GLU A 616 17.72 9.40 5.52
C GLU A 616 18.85 10.23 4.89
N THR A 617 18.63 11.52 4.67
CA THR A 617 19.68 12.41 4.14
C THR A 617 20.87 12.50 5.09
N ARG A 618 20.64 12.53 6.40
CA ARG A 618 21.69 12.70 7.40
C ARG A 618 22.40 11.39 7.76
N TYR A 619 21.66 10.29 7.87
CA TYR A 619 22.14 9.05 8.47
C TYR A 619 22.20 7.83 7.54
N SER A 620 21.83 7.93 6.26
CA SER A 620 21.95 6.78 5.34
C SER A 620 23.39 6.34 5.13
N GLY A 621 24.35 7.30 5.14
CA GLY A 621 25.79 7.01 5.01
C GLY A 621 26.44 6.55 6.32
N ASP A 622 25.92 6.97 7.47
CA ASP A 622 26.35 6.54 8.80
C ASP A 622 25.13 6.18 9.67
N ARG A 623 24.54 5.05 9.36
CA ARG A 623 23.35 4.54 10.08
C ARG A 623 23.64 4.31 11.57
N HIS A 624 24.87 3.92 11.90
CA HIS A 624 25.25 3.67 13.28
C HIS A 624 25.18 4.93 14.17
N ALA A 625 25.58 6.09 13.65
CA ALA A 625 25.46 7.35 14.39
C ALA A 625 23.99 7.69 14.70
N GLY A 626 23.08 7.49 13.73
CA GLY A 626 21.65 7.68 13.93
C GLY A 626 21.07 6.72 14.98
N ILE A 627 21.38 5.43 14.87
CA ILE A 627 20.96 4.41 15.84
C ILE A 627 21.48 4.75 17.23
N SER A 628 22.76 5.14 17.36
CA SER A 628 23.35 5.51 18.65
C SER A 628 22.70 6.74 19.29
N LEU A 629 22.27 7.71 18.48
CA LEU A 629 21.48 8.86 18.96
C LEU A 629 20.14 8.39 19.56
N LEU A 630 19.40 7.57 18.83
CA LEU A 630 18.11 7.05 19.29
C LEU A 630 18.27 6.15 20.53
N GLN A 631 19.33 5.32 20.59
CA GLN A 631 19.64 4.49 21.77
C GLN A 631 19.83 5.33 23.03
N ARG A 632 20.56 6.45 22.95
CA ARG A 632 20.75 7.36 24.09
C ARG A 632 19.43 7.94 24.57
N LEU A 633 18.55 8.37 23.66
CA LEU A 633 17.22 8.88 23.99
C LEU A 633 16.31 7.79 24.59
N CYS A 634 16.37 6.59 24.05
CA CYS A 634 15.60 5.45 24.57
C CYS A 634 16.09 4.99 25.95
N ALA A 635 17.39 5.09 26.25
CA ALA A 635 17.94 4.73 27.56
C ALA A 635 17.33 5.55 28.70
N THR A 636 16.99 6.82 28.47
CA THR A 636 16.28 7.66 29.44
C THR A 636 14.79 7.36 29.54
N GLY A 637 14.19 6.64 28.59
CA GLY A 637 12.76 6.41 28.50
C GLY A 637 12.01 7.50 27.75
N TYR A 638 12.70 8.44 27.10
CA TYR A 638 12.12 9.60 26.42
C TYR A 638 11.03 9.22 25.39
N HIS A 639 11.23 8.15 24.62
CA HIS A 639 10.27 7.63 23.67
C HIS A 639 8.96 7.10 24.29
N LEU A 640 8.93 6.87 25.62
CA LEU A 640 7.74 6.41 26.37
C LEU A 640 6.93 7.56 26.95
N GLU A 641 7.39 8.80 26.81
CA GLU A 641 6.63 9.99 27.15
C GLU A 641 5.53 10.18 26.11
N ALA A 642 4.30 9.80 26.47
CA ALA A 642 3.14 9.90 25.62
C ALA A 642 2.03 10.69 26.32
N PRO A 643 1.28 11.54 25.60
CA PRO A 643 0.15 12.22 26.20
C PRO A 643 -0.91 11.20 26.64
N PRO A 644 -1.67 11.49 27.71
CA PRO A 644 -2.73 10.61 28.15
C PRO A 644 -3.78 10.43 27.05
N VAL A 645 -4.29 9.21 26.93
CA VAL A 645 -5.41 8.92 26.03
C VAL A 645 -6.65 9.64 26.56
N PRO A 646 -7.34 10.47 25.76
CA PRO A 646 -8.58 11.10 26.19
C PRO A 646 -9.60 10.05 26.66
N LEU A 647 -10.18 10.26 27.83
CA LEU A 647 -11.26 9.39 28.31
C LEU A 647 -12.45 9.53 27.35
N LYS A 648 -13.08 8.39 26.99
CA LYS A 648 -14.23 8.37 26.05
C LYS A 648 -15.40 9.28 26.45
N ASN A 649 -15.44 9.74 27.69
CA ASN A 649 -16.49 10.58 28.22
C ASN A 649 -16.38 12.07 27.80
N ASP A 650 -15.24 12.51 27.28
CA ASP A 650 -15.05 13.92 26.88
C ASP A 650 -15.49 14.22 25.44
N VAL A 651 -15.80 13.19 24.67
CA VAL A 651 -16.22 13.33 23.26
C VAL A 651 -17.75 13.40 23.11
N ASP A 652 -18.50 12.94 24.12
CA ASP A 652 -19.98 12.92 24.11
C ASP A 652 -20.62 14.00 25.03
N ALA A 653 -19.84 14.96 25.56
CA ALA A 653 -20.42 16.09 26.24
C ALA A 653 -21.19 16.96 25.22
N PRO A 654 -22.51 17.11 25.37
CA PRO A 654 -23.27 17.98 24.46
C PRO A 654 -22.73 19.40 24.59
N THR A 655 -22.38 19.99 23.46
CA THR A 655 -22.08 21.43 23.35
C THR A 655 -23.19 22.19 24.05
N PRO A 656 -22.90 23.09 25.01
CA PRO A 656 -23.93 23.86 25.67
C PRO A 656 -24.75 24.63 24.63
N PRO A 657 -26.09 24.71 24.76
CA PRO A 657 -26.92 25.37 23.78
C PRO A 657 -26.50 26.83 23.68
N ALA A 658 -26.29 27.30 22.47
CA ALA A 658 -26.00 28.70 22.18
C ALA A 658 -27.06 29.58 22.83
N SER A 659 -26.64 30.49 23.69
CA SER A 659 -27.48 31.44 24.36
C SER A 659 -28.34 32.17 23.32
N THR A 660 -29.65 32.13 23.55
CA THR A 660 -30.69 32.83 22.81
C THR A 660 -30.33 34.32 22.73
N ARG A 661 -30.07 34.83 21.56
CA ARG A 661 -30.08 36.28 21.26
C ARG A 661 -31.54 36.74 21.19
N PRO A 662 -31.88 37.91 21.73
CA PRO A 662 -33.21 38.47 21.55
C PRO A 662 -33.37 39.01 20.11
N SER A 663 -34.57 38.82 19.56
CA SER A 663 -35.04 39.33 18.30
C SER A 663 -35.04 40.87 18.30
N ALA A 664 -34.36 41.46 17.30
CA ALA A 664 -34.63 42.85 16.92
C ALA A 664 -34.81 42.90 15.41
N SER A 665 -35.97 43.34 15.05
CA SER A 665 -36.43 43.66 13.71
C SER A 665 -35.77 44.97 13.18
N ASP A 666 -35.63 45.02 11.86
CA ASP A 666 -35.52 46.16 10.95
C ASP A 666 -34.19 46.93 10.80
N VAL A 667 -33.79 46.93 9.57
CA VAL A 667 -33.22 48.01 8.73
C VAL A 667 -32.05 47.54 7.83
N PRO A 668 -31.74 48.14 6.66
CA PRO A 668 -31.69 47.50 5.34
C PRO A 668 -30.27 47.17 4.80
N GLU A 669 -30.28 46.49 3.66
CA GLU A 669 -29.10 46.12 2.86
C GLU A 669 -28.15 47.32 2.58
N ALA A 670 -26.87 47.07 2.84
CA ALA A 670 -25.78 47.81 2.16
C ALA A 670 -24.58 46.90 1.99
N ASP A 671 -24.16 46.84 0.78
CA ASP A 671 -23.01 46.25 0.11
C ASP A 671 -21.76 46.03 0.97
N SER A 672 -21.24 44.75 1.04
CA SER A 672 -19.99 44.46 1.72
C SER A 672 -19.13 43.47 0.93
N THR A 673 -18.41 43.98 -0.05
CA THR A 673 -17.32 43.27 -0.73
C THR A 673 -15.95 43.92 -0.47
N ALA A 674 -15.52 44.12 0.79
CA ALA A 674 -14.21 44.73 1.03
C ALA A 674 -13.46 44.34 2.33
N THR A 675 -13.84 43.26 3.06
CA THR A 675 -13.20 43.02 4.38
C THR A 675 -12.63 41.64 4.60
N ALA A 676 -12.50 40.78 3.59
CA ALA A 676 -11.99 39.39 3.76
C ALA A 676 -10.45 39.27 3.62
N ASN A 677 -9.72 40.27 3.15
CA ASN A 677 -8.27 40.16 2.88
C ASN A 677 -7.33 40.78 3.95
N ALA A 678 -7.84 41.35 5.02
CA ALA A 678 -6.99 41.95 6.07
C ALA A 678 -6.70 41.03 7.28
N ALA A 679 -7.49 39.94 7.46
CA ALA A 679 -7.33 39.04 8.62
C ALA A 679 -6.32 37.92 8.40
N ALA A 680 -5.98 37.56 7.14
CA ALA A 680 -5.03 36.52 6.82
C ALA A 680 -3.56 36.95 6.97
N THR A 681 -3.26 38.23 6.88
CA THR A 681 -1.89 38.77 6.90
C THR A 681 -1.36 38.99 8.33
N THR A 682 -2.23 39.18 9.30
CA THR A 682 -1.83 39.39 10.71
C THR A 682 -1.57 38.10 11.46
N ALA A 683 -2.19 36.97 11.07
CA ALA A 683 -1.93 35.65 11.67
C ALA A 683 -0.58 35.05 11.27
N SER A 684 -0.09 35.38 10.05
CA SER A 684 1.24 34.88 9.57
C SER A 684 2.40 35.59 10.28
N ALA A 685 2.30 36.87 10.62
CA ALA A 685 3.34 37.61 11.31
C ALA A 685 3.52 37.21 12.79
N ALA A 686 2.45 36.82 13.47
CA ALA A 686 2.48 36.37 14.86
C ALA A 686 3.07 34.95 15.02
N ALA A 687 2.83 34.07 14.06
CA ALA A 687 3.39 32.71 14.06
C ALA A 687 4.92 32.70 13.84
N THR A 688 5.44 33.63 13.02
CA THR A 688 6.88 33.74 12.76
C THR A 688 7.62 34.34 13.96
N ALA A 689 7.03 35.26 14.70
CA ALA A 689 7.63 35.85 15.89
C ALA A 689 7.70 34.88 17.07
N ASN A 690 6.72 34.00 17.25
CA ASN A 690 6.73 33.00 18.32
C ASN A 690 7.70 31.84 18.03
N ALA A 691 7.93 31.49 16.75
CA ALA A 691 8.93 30.49 16.38
C ALA A 691 10.36 30.96 16.72
N ALA A 692 10.66 32.24 16.53
CA ALA A 692 11.96 32.82 16.86
C ALA A 692 12.22 32.92 18.38
N ALA A 693 11.17 33.02 19.19
CA ALA A 693 11.28 33.06 20.64
C ALA A 693 11.52 31.66 21.27
N ALA A 694 10.92 30.60 20.71
CA ALA A 694 11.11 29.23 21.18
C ALA A 694 12.54 28.67 20.91
N LEU A 695 13.21 29.15 19.87
CA LEU A 695 14.58 28.76 19.50
C LEU A 695 15.69 29.37 20.39
N ARG A 696 15.36 30.32 21.30
CA ARG A 696 16.36 30.99 22.15
C ARG A 696 16.59 30.31 23.51
N VAL A 697 15.86 29.27 23.86
CA VAL A 697 15.95 28.63 25.21
C VAL A 697 16.85 27.40 25.23
N CYS A 698 17.18 26.78 24.10
CA CYS A 698 18.11 25.65 24.03
C CYS A 698 19.32 26.02 23.19
N GLY A 699 20.46 26.27 23.80
CA GLY A 699 21.72 26.55 23.12
C GLY A 699 22.17 25.34 22.25
N PRO A 700 22.86 25.58 21.13
CA PRO A 700 23.30 24.50 20.24
C PRO A 700 24.39 23.66 20.88
N LEU A 701 24.27 22.34 20.84
CA LEU A 701 25.38 21.43 21.11
C LEU A 701 26.41 21.60 19.99
N ALA A 702 27.63 21.98 20.39
CA ALA A 702 28.77 22.21 19.50
C ALA A 702 29.08 20.92 18.70
N PRO A 703 29.39 21.03 17.38
CA PRO A 703 29.88 19.91 16.62
C PRO A 703 31.26 19.45 17.11
N PRO A 704 31.58 18.16 16.99
CA PRO A 704 32.93 17.65 17.33
C PRO A 704 33.98 18.26 16.37
N PRO A 705 35.22 18.51 16.84
CA PRO A 705 36.26 19.13 16.03
C PRO A 705 36.66 18.19 14.87
N LEU A 706 36.79 18.77 13.69
CA LEU A 706 37.35 18.12 12.50
C LEU A 706 38.84 17.84 12.78
N ALA A 707 39.26 16.59 12.69
CA ALA A 707 40.65 16.18 12.73
C ALA A 707 41.39 16.74 11.49
N LEU A 708 42.42 17.53 11.73
CA LEU A 708 43.38 17.98 10.72
C LEU A 708 44.27 16.79 10.33
N GLU A 709 44.28 16.43 9.08
CA GLU A 709 45.30 15.51 8.52
C GLU A 709 46.68 16.20 8.53
N PRO A 710 47.76 15.48 8.86
CA PRO A 710 49.13 16.01 8.69
C PRO A 710 49.56 15.86 7.23
N ARG A 711 50.00 16.95 6.64
CA ARG A 711 50.77 16.96 5.39
C ARG A 711 52.14 16.33 5.63
N ALA A 712 52.48 15.31 4.89
CA ALA A 712 53.78 15.02 4.29
C ALA A 712 53.61 13.98 3.18
#